data_90cad195a17dc1c412e87725acdb01b8
#
_entry.id   90cad195a17dc1c412e87725acdb01b8
#
_cell.length_a   1.000
_cell.length_b   1.000
_cell.length_c   1.000
_cell.angle_alpha   90.00
_cell.angle_beta   90.00
_cell.angle_gamma   90.00
#
_symmetry.space_group_name_H-M   'P 1'
#
loop_
_entity.id
_entity.type
_entity.pdbx_description
1 polymer ?
#
loop_
_entity_poly.entity_id
_entity_poly.type
_entity_poly.pdbx_seq_one_letter_code
_entity_poly.pdbx_strand_id
1 'polypeptide(L)'
;MKSADLKKKYIEFFKRNGHKEISNSSLIPENDPTVLFTTAGMHPLVPFLLGEKHPAGRRLVNVQKCVRTGDIEEIGDDFHLTFFEMLGNWSIGDYFKEEAIKMSYDFLINELRLDKNRIGITCFAGDKNAEKDIVSANAWEKIGISKDRIIFLGKDDNWWGPAGASGPCGPDTEMFYYVGKKIPDRFNPKDDNWIEIWNNVFMEYNKKRRFLLIDGMHCLYDKDFKLNKKLIEVLQKFDVPKILIINGHEEKAKEVLKNYPYEIFSLDGKIMKNNKKFFEKLIEKYKFEKEDALYFDHDETSIETAEDFGIKNALLYDGKIKKVEDFIKNNLEYYDKLKQKNVDTGMGVERTIAALNGFSDVYQVDALKPLMEVVDKISKKKDIRSKRIIVDHLRAATFILNEGVVPSNIERGYVLRRLIRRAIRHGKLLGIQQKFCNDIVKEVFVSYKWNHFFREDFILNEIAKEEEKFDISLSNGLQVFEKEIKKLKKKILPGRVVLLLFTSYGFPLEMILELAKEKKLKVDVEGYNKEFEKHRELSRTAAEGKFKSGLADHSSETTRLHTATHLLLRALKEVLRDEGIMQKGSNITAERMRFDFNFSRKLTDDEIKKIENEVNEQIKKSLPVHFEEMKLTEAKKIGATGVFEHKYGDKVKVYFIGEYSKELCSGPHVSNTKEIGKFKIVKEESSSAGVRRIKAVLG
;
A
#
# COMPACT_ATOMS: atom_id res chain seq x y z
N MET A 1 31.81 -14.12 7.12
CA MET A 1 31.58 -12.67 7.42
C MET A 1 30.21 -12.50 8.06
N LYS A 2 30.04 -11.56 8.98
CA LYS A 2 28.73 -11.21 9.58
C LYS A 2 28.11 -10.01 8.86
N SER A 3 26.79 -9.89 8.93
CA SER A 3 26.03 -8.78 8.32
C SER A 3 26.52 -7.40 8.78
N ALA A 4 26.84 -7.25 10.05
CA ALA A 4 27.38 -6.01 10.60
C ALA A 4 28.73 -5.61 9.98
N ASP A 5 29.62 -6.59 9.77
CA ASP A 5 30.94 -6.35 9.20
C ASP A 5 30.84 -5.94 7.72
N LEU A 6 29.95 -6.58 6.96
CA LEU A 6 29.70 -6.22 5.55
C LEU A 6 29.19 -4.78 5.45
N LYS A 7 28.17 -4.42 6.24
CA LYS A 7 27.61 -3.07 6.24
C LYS A 7 28.66 -2.01 6.58
N LYS A 8 29.46 -2.25 7.60
CA LYS A 8 30.56 -1.35 7.99
C LYS A 8 31.58 -1.20 6.86
N LYS A 9 32.07 -2.31 6.29
CA LYS A 9 33.05 -2.28 5.17
C LYS A 9 32.51 -1.51 3.96
N TYR A 10 31.23 -1.71 3.60
CA TYR A 10 30.58 -1.01 2.50
C TYR A 10 30.56 0.51 2.71
N ILE A 11 30.06 0.95 3.84
CA ILE A 11 30.00 2.38 4.19
C ILE A 11 31.41 3.00 4.19
N GLU A 12 32.38 2.35 4.83
CA GLU A 12 33.77 2.85 4.88
C GLU A 12 34.44 2.89 3.49
N PHE A 13 34.19 1.90 2.64
CA PHE A 13 34.71 1.87 1.27
C PHE A 13 34.17 3.05 0.46
N PHE A 14 32.88 3.27 0.45
CA PHE A 14 32.30 4.37 -0.33
C PHE A 14 32.62 5.74 0.27
N LYS A 15 32.76 5.88 1.58
CA LYS A 15 33.27 7.12 2.20
C LYS A 15 34.70 7.45 1.73
N ARG A 16 35.58 6.45 1.62
CA ARG A 16 36.93 6.64 1.03
C ARG A 16 36.87 7.05 -0.44
N ASN A 17 35.81 6.69 -1.17
CA ASN A 17 35.55 7.10 -2.55
C ASN A 17 34.68 8.37 -2.67
N GLY A 18 34.65 9.20 -1.63
CA GLY A 18 34.02 10.54 -1.63
C GLY A 18 32.51 10.55 -1.41
N HIS A 19 31.87 9.43 -1.06
CA HIS A 19 30.45 9.39 -0.74
C HIS A 19 30.18 9.87 0.69
N LYS A 20 29.04 10.52 0.86
CA LYS A 20 28.53 10.91 2.17
C LYS A 20 27.48 9.92 2.65
N GLU A 21 27.65 9.45 3.87
CA GLU A 21 26.67 8.59 4.53
C GLU A 21 25.42 9.38 4.86
N ILE A 22 24.26 8.85 4.47
CA ILE A 22 22.94 9.41 4.77
C ILE A 22 22.14 8.46 5.66
N SER A 23 21.19 9.02 6.41
CA SER A 23 20.34 8.23 7.29
C SER A 23 19.42 7.28 6.53
N ASN A 24 19.05 6.19 7.18
CA ASN A 24 18.04 5.25 6.72
C ASN A 24 16.65 5.94 6.74
N SER A 25 15.90 5.83 5.67
CA SER A 25 14.55 6.36 5.58
C SER A 25 13.52 5.37 6.12
N SER A 26 12.32 5.87 6.44
CA SER A 26 11.18 5.06 6.87
C SER A 26 10.84 3.97 5.83
N LEU A 27 10.32 2.84 6.30
CA LEU A 27 9.68 1.84 5.43
C LEU A 27 8.40 2.36 4.77
N ILE A 28 7.85 3.46 5.28
CA ILE A 28 6.64 4.10 4.74
C ILE A 28 7.06 5.27 3.86
N PRO A 29 6.87 5.19 2.53
CA PRO A 29 7.20 6.30 1.64
C PRO A 29 6.37 7.55 1.98
N GLU A 30 7.04 8.69 2.12
CA GLU A 30 6.36 9.96 2.47
C GLU A 30 5.71 10.64 1.25
N ASN A 31 6.30 10.47 0.06
CA ASN A 31 5.92 11.25 -1.13
C ASN A 31 5.42 10.41 -2.31
N ASP A 32 5.21 9.11 -2.15
CA ASP A 32 4.70 8.24 -3.21
C ASP A 32 3.49 7.42 -2.74
N PRO A 33 2.27 7.84 -3.06
CA PRO A 33 1.06 7.10 -2.71
C PRO A 33 0.84 5.85 -3.59
N THR A 34 1.64 5.64 -4.64
CA THR A 34 1.49 4.50 -5.55
C THR A 34 2.11 3.22 -5.01
N VAL A 35 2.94 3.31 -3.97
CA VAL A 35 3.55 2.16 -3.30
C VAL A 35 3.27 2.14 -1.80
N LEU A 36 3.11 0.95 -1.26
CA LEU A 36 2.80 0.78 0.15
C LEU A 36 4.03 0.90 1.05
N PHE A 37 5.20 0.45 0.57
CA PHE A 37 6.44 0.40 1.33
C PHE A 37 7.62 0.84 0.49
N THR A 38 8.69 1.24 1.15
CA THR A 38 10.00 1.50 0.54
C THR A 38 10.58 0.19 0.03
N THR A 39 10.69 0.04 -1.28
CA THR A 39 11.07 -1.22 -1.96
C THR A 39 12.54 -1.27 -2.36
N ALA A 40 13.23 -0.13 -2.37
CA ALA A 40 14.63 0.02 -2.75
C ALA A 40 15.26 1.25 -2.11
N GLY A 41 16.58 1.27 -2.04
CA GLY A 41 17.34 2.38 -1.46
C GLY A 41 17.16 3.72 -2.15
N MET A 42 16.90 3.72 -3.46
CA MET A 42 16.68 4.95 -4.24
C MET A 42 15.31 5.58 -4.02
N HIS A 43 14.35 4.87 -3.49
CA HIS A 43 12.97 5.36 -3.41
C HIS A 43 12.85 6.72 -2.69
N PRO A 44 13.49 6.94 -1.52
CA PRO A 44 13.51 8.25 -0.87
C PRO A 44 14.29 9.33 -1.65
N LEU A 45 15.12 8.92 -2.61
CA LEU A 45 15.99 9.81 -3.39
C LEU A 45 15.38 10.25 -4.73
N VAL A 46 14.18 9.81 -5.06
CA VAL A 46 13.49 10.14 -6.33
C VAL A 46 13.52 11.62 -6.69
N PRO A 47 13.23 12.59 -5.80
CA PRO A 47 13.28 14.02 -6.14
C PRO A 47 14.67 14.46 -6.61
N PHE A 48 15.72 13.96 -5.98
CA PHE A 48 17.12 14.30 -6.29
C PHE A 48 17.58 13.66 -7.60
N LEU A 49 17.15 12.43 -7.87
CA LEU A 49 17.39 11.75 -9.14
C LEU A 49 16.67 12.44 -10.31
N LEU A 50 15.55 13.13 -10.04
CA LEU A 50 14.83 13.95 -11.01
C LEU A 50 15.42 15.38 -11.19
N GLY A 51 16.42 15.78 -10.38
CA GLY A 51 17.18 17.00 -10.58
C GLY A 51 17.20 17.97 -9.41
N GLU A 52 16.55 17.68 -8.29
CA GLU A 52 16.71 18.47 -7.08
C GLU A 52 18.12 18.28 -6.48
N LYS A 53 18.58 19.27 -5.72
CA LYS A 53 19.89 19.20 -5.05
C LYS A 53 19.76 18.51 -3.70
N HIS A 54 20.46 17.40 -3.51
CA HIS A 54 20.52 16.75 -2.20
C HIS A 54 21.44 17.52 -1.23
N PRO A 55 21.00 17.79 0.04
CA PRO A 55 21.80 18.60 0.98
C PRO A 55 23.16 17.99 1.35
N ALA A 56 23.28 16.66 1.33
CA ALA A 56 24.56 15.99 1.59
C ALA A 56 25.52 15.94 0.39
N GLY A 57 25.10 16.38 -0.80
CA GLY A 57 25.92 16.38 -2.00
C GLY A 57 25.48 15.37 -3.06
N ARG A 58 26.38 15.02 -3.98
CA ARG A 58 26.06 14.24 -5.19
C ARG A 58 26.47 12.78 -5.12
N ARG A 59 27.34 12.39 -4.19
CA ARG A 59 27.76 11.02 -3.91
C ARG A 59 27.25 10.60 -2.55
N LEU A 60 26.35 9.65 -2.51
CA LEU A 60 25.65 9.23 -1.29
C LEU A 60 25.82 7.73 -1.04
N VAL A 61 25.77 7.31 0.21
CA VAL A 61 25.82 5.90 0.62
C VAL A 61 24.97 5.67 1.86
N ASN A 62 24.24 4.55 1.93
CA ASN A 62 23.59 4.11 3.17
C ASN A 62 23.31 2.59 3.17
N VAL A 63 22.65 2.16 4.25
CA VAL A 63 22.00 0.85 4.37
C VAL A 63 20.52 1.10 4.55
N GLN A 64 19.69 0.81 3.54
CA GLN A 64 18.25 1.04 3.57
C GLN A 64 17.48 -0.23 3.90
N LYS A 65 16.54 -0.12 4.85
CA LYS A 65 15.52 -1.15 5.09
C LYS A 65 14.50 -1.14 3.95
N CYS A 66 14.17 -2.31 3.42
CA CYS A 66 13.25 -2.47 2.31
C CYS A 66 12.20 -3.55 2.61
N VAL A 67 10.98 -3.35 2.08
CA VAL A 67 9.90 -4.33 2.10
C VAL A 67 9.35 -4.50 0.68
N ARG A 68 9.46 -5.73 0.14
CA ARG A 68 8.86 -6.13 -1.14
C ARG A 68 7.70 -7.08 -0.90
N THR A 69 6.55 -6.78 -1.45
CA THR A 69 5.30 -7.53 -1.24
C THR A 69 4.81 -8.25 -2.49
N GLY A 70 5.45 -8.03 -3.63
CA GLY A 70 5.14 -8.71 -4.90
C GLY A 70 5.36 -10.21 -4.80
N ASP A 71 6.42 -10.62 -4.13
CA ASP A 71 6.93 -12.00 -4.13
C ASP A 71 6.57 -12.78 -2.86
N ILE A 72 5.55 -12.34 -2.10
CA ILE A 72 5.16 -12.99 -0.82
C ILE A 72 4.81 -14.48 -1.01
N GLU A 73 4.25 -14.87 -2.16
CA GLU A 73 3.92 -16.26 -2.47
C GLU A 73 5.14 -17.14 -2.70
N GLU A 74 6.25 -16.55 -3.15
CA GLU A 74 7.50 -17.26 -3.42
C GLU A 74 8.30 -17.50 -2.15
N ILE A 75 8.03 -16.71 -1.09
CA ILE A 75 8.68 -16.87 0.21
C ILE A 75 8.55 -18.32 0.72
N GLY A 76 9.69 -18.83 1.16
CA GLY A 76 9.86 -20.22 1.58
C GLY A 76 10.85 -20.99 0.71
N ASP A 77 11.29 -20.41 -0.41
CA ASP A 77 12.45 -20.83 -1.19
C ASP A 77 13.78 -20.43 -0.49
N ASP A 78 14.89 -20.54 -1.21
CA ASP A 78 16.24 -20.32 -0.67
C ASP A 78 16.67 -18.84 -0.66
N PHE A 79 15.97 -17.92 -1.36
CA PHE A 79 16.50 -16.59 -1.68
C PHE A 79 15.55 -15.41 -1.50
N HIS A 80 14.21 -15.61 -1.61
CA HIS A 80 13.26 -14.53 -1.51
C HIS A 80 13.00 -14.12 -0.06
N LEU A 81 12.95 -12.82 0.18
CA LEU A 81 12.70 -12.20 1.48
C LEU A 81 11.71 -11.05 1.33
N THR A 82 10.70 -11.00 2.22
CA THR A 82 9.76 -9.87 2.30
C THR A 82 10.43 -8.60 2.84
N PHE A 83 11.18 -8.74 3.94
CA PHE A 83 12.02 -7.68 4.51
C PHE A 83 13.49 -8.02 4.27
N PHE A 84 14.28 -7.04 3.86
CA PHE A 84 15.72 -7.16 3.69
C PHE A 84 16.42 -5.82 3.87
N GLU A 85 17.72 -5.85 4.09
CA GLU A 85 18.56 -4.64 4.13
C GLU A 85 19.31 -4.52 2.79
N MET A 86 19.25 -3.34 2.19
CA MET A 86 19.92 -3.01 0.92
C MET A 86 21.06 -2.03 1.18
N LEU A 87 22.26 -2.41 0.85
CA LEU A 87 23.41 -1.51 0.71
C LEU A 87 23.22 -0.72 -0.58
N GLY A 88 23.32 0.60 -0.50
CA GLY A 88 23.14 1.47 -1.65
C GLY A 88 24.18 2.57 -1.72
N ASN A 89 24.67 2.86 -2.93
CA ASN A 89 25.43 4.06 -3.22
C ASN A 89 24.87 4.74 -4.48
N TRP A 90 24.90 6.06 -4.48
CA TRP A 90 24.29 6.86 -5.53
C TRP A 90 25.23 7.91 -6.05
N SER A 91 25.16 8.10 -7.40
CA SER A 91 25.67 9.25 -8.09
C SER A 91 24.50 10.10 -8.57
N ILE A 92 24.39 11.33 -8.10
CA ILE A 92 23.37 12.30 -8.52
C ILE A 92 24.02 13.25 -9.53
N GLY A 93 24.09 12.80 -10.81
CA GLY A 93 24.72 13.54 -11.90
C GLY A 93 26.22 13.80 -11.71
N ASP A 94 26.96 12.93 -11.02
CA ASP A 94 28.41 13.03 -10.80
C ASP A 94 29.15 12.03 -11.67
N TYR A 95 29.29 10.76 -11.24
CA TYR A 95 29.90 9.69 -12.05
C TYR A 95 28.81 8.84 -12.74
N PHE A 96 29.25 8.03 -13.72
CA PHE A 96 28.35 7.16 -14.46
C PHE A 96 28.96 5.75 -14.66
N LYS A 97 28.63 5.04 -15.73
CA LYS A 97 28.84 3.60 -15.95
C LYS A 97 30.27 3.11 -15.59
N GLU A 98 31.32 3.66 -16.18
CA GLU A 98 32.68 3.15 -16.00
C GLU A 98 33.18 3.24 -14.55
N GLU A 99 32.93 4.40 -13.89
CA GLU A 99 33.35 4.59 -12.50
C GLU A 99 32.52 3.75 -11.53
N ALA A 100 31.19 3.61 -11.76
CA ALA A 100 30.31 2.74 -10.98
C ALA A 100 30.76 1.28 -11.05
N ILE A 101 30.99 0.77 -12.26
CA ILE A 101 31.47 -0.59 -12.51
C ILE A 101 32.82 -0.83 -11.83
N LYS A 102 33.74 0.13 -11.95
CA LYS A 102 35.05 0.03 -11.29
C LYS A 102 34.92 -0.06 -9.77
N MET A 103 34.09 0.80 -9.15
CA MET A 103 33.87 0.77 -7.69
C MET A 103 33.21 -0.54 -7.24
N SER A 104 32.23 -1.05 -7.98
CA SER A 104 31.60 -2.35 -7.67
C SER A 104 32.61 -3.49 -7.73
N TYR A 105 33.45 -3.52 -8.79
CA TYR A 105 34.51 -4.51 -8.93
C TYR A 105 35.52 -4.40 -7.79
N ASP A 106 36.02 -3.20 -7.50
CA ASP A 106 37.01 -2.97 -6.44
C ASP A 106 36.48 -3.41 -5.07
N PHE A 107 35.22 -3.13 -4.79
CA PHE A 107 34.59 -3.59 -3.54
C PHE A 107 34.50 -5.12 -3.48
N LEU A 108 33.98 -5.76 -4.53
CA LEU A 108 33.80 -7.21 -4.55
C LEU A 108 35.13 -7.96 -4.52
N ILE A 109 36.10 -7.56 -5.34
CA ILE A 109 37.35 -8.32 -5.54
C ILE A 109 38.41 -7.88 -4.53
N ASN A 110 38.62 -6.59 -4.36
CA ASN A 110 39.73 -6.08 -3.56
C ASN A 110 39.38 -5.95 -2.06
N GLU A 111 38.13 -5.54 -1.72
CA GLU A 111 37.70 -5.34 -0.33
C GLU A 111 37.11 -6.62 0.27
N LEU A 112 36.20 -7.31 -0.44
CA LEU A 112 35.55 -8.54 0.04
C LEU A 112 36.33 -9.82 -0.29
N ARG A 113 37.34 -9.75 -1.19
CA ARG A 113 38.21 -10.88 -1.59
C ARG A 113 37.42 -12.01 -2.27
N LEU A 114 36.38 -11.70 -3.02
CA LEU A 114 35.66 -12.69 -3.83
C LEU A 114 36.54 -13.16 -5.01
N ASP A 115 36.38 -14.43 -5.38
CA ASP A 115 37.08 -14.97 -6.56
C ASP A 115 36.44 -14.44 -7.85
N LYS A 116 37.18 -13.65 -8.61
CA LYS A 116 36.74 -13.06 -9.87
C LYS A 116 36.27 -14.09 -10.90
N ASN A 117 36.80 -15.34 -10.85
CA ASN A 117 36.39 -16.41 -11.76
C ASN A 117 34.97 -16.94 -11.48
N ARG A 118 34.42 -16.59 -10.31
CA ARG A 118 33.06 -16.92 -9.89
C ARG A 118 32.06 -15.79 -10.16
N ILE A 119 32.49 -14.70 -10.81
CA ILE A 119 31.60 -13.58 -11.14
C ILE A 119 31.01 -13.77 -12.52
N GLY A 120 29.69 -13.62 -12.65
CA GLY A 120 28.94 -13.48 -13.89
C GLY A 120 28.28 -12.11 -13.97
N ILE A 121 28.19 -11.55 -15.16
CA ILE A 121 27.65 -10.21 -15.41
C ILE A 121 26.53 -10.27 -16.41
N THR A 122 25.43 -9.58 -16.13
CA THR A 122 24.40 -9.28 -17.12
C THR A 122 24.46 -7.82 -17.54
N CYS A 123 24.07 -7.53 -18.77
CA CYS A 123 23.94 -6.18 -19.32
C CYS A 123 22.68 -6.10 -20.18
N PHE A 124 22.12 -4.92 -20.32
CA PHE A 124 20.92 -4.70 -21.12
C PHE A 124 21.12 -4.98 -22.61
N ALA A 125 20.24 -5.79 -23.20
CA ALA A 125 20.31 -6.21 -24.61
C ALA A 125 19.82 -5.13 -25.60
N GLY A 126 19.18 -4.06 -25.11
CA GLY A 126 18.53 -3.05 -25.92
C GLY A 126 17.06 -3.38 -26.27
N ASP A 127 16.28 -2.34 -26.47
CA ASP A 127 14.91 -2.40 -26.99
C ASP A 127 14.58 -1.13 -27.80
N LYS A 128 13.27 -0.91 -28.09
CA LYS A 128 12.81 0.31 -28.79
C LYS A 128 13.04 1.62 -28.03
N ASN A 129 13.28 1.58 -26.74
CA ASN A 129 13.41 2.76 -25.87
C ASN A 129 14.88 3.11 -25.55
N ALA A 130 15.73 2.10 -25.49
CA ALA A 130 17.14 2.27 -25.15
C ALA A 130 18.04 1.29 -25.93
N GLU A 131 19.22 1.75 -26.32
CA GLU A 131 20.19 0.95 -27.06
C GLU A 131 20.82 -0.14 -26.18
N LYS A 132 21.37 -1.16 -26.83
CA LYS A 132 22.16 -2.21 -26.19
C LYS A 132 23.33 -1.62 -25.41
N ASP A 133 23.52 -2.03 -24.17
CA ASP A 133 24.55 -1.47 -23.28
C ASP A 133 25.96 -2.07 -23.50
N ILE A 134 26.53 -1.74 -24.65
CA ILE A 134 27.89 -2.11 -24.99
C ILE A 134 28.94 -1.39 -24.11
N VAL A 135 28.59 -0.20 -23.60
CA VAL A 135 29.49 0.60 -22.74
C VAL A 135 29.79 -0.14 -21.45
N SER A 136 28.76 -0.66 -20.77
CA SER A 136 28.91 -1.43 -19.54
C SER A 136 29.67 -2.74 -19.79
N ALA A 137 29.33 -3.47 -20.87
CA ALA A 137 30.07 -4.71 -21.22
C ALA A 137 31.55 -4.47 -21.45
N ASN A 138 31.90 -3.44 -22.22
CA ASN A 138 33.31 -3.07 -22.48
C ASN A 138 34.03 -2.63 -21.18
N ALA A 139 33.35 -1.93 -20.28
CA ALA A 139 33.92 -1.54 -18.98
C ALA A 139 34.25 -2.78 -18.13
N TRP A 140 33.38 -3.79 -18.11
CA TRP A 140 33.62 -5.06 -17.42
C TRP A 140 34.78 -5.84 -18.04
N GLU A 141 34.86 -5.94 -19.37
CA GLU A 141 35.98 -6.58 -20.06
C GLU A 141 37.30 -5.89 -19.74
N LYS A 142 37.37 -4.55 -19.77
CA LYS A 142 38.53 -3.73 -19.50
C LYS A 142 39.12 -3.94 -18.10
N ILE A 143 38.28 -4.23 -17.10
CA ILE A 143 38.72 -4.51 -15.73
C ILE A 143 39.00 -5.99 -15.47
N GLY A 144 38.89 -6.86 -16.48
CA GLY A 144 39.34 -8.25 -16.44
C GLY A 144 38.24 -9.30 -16.23
N ILE A 145 36.99 -9.00 -16.48
CA ILE A 145 35.92 -10.00 -16.58
C ILE A 145 35.95 -10.61 -18.00
N SER A 146 35.97 -11.95 -18.09
CA SER A 146 35.99 -12.65 -19.38
C SER A 146 34.67 -12.47 -20.14
N LYS A 147 34.75 -12.37 -21.48
CA LYS A 147 33.54 -12.31 -22.35
C LYS A 147 32.57 -13.44 -22.14
N ASP A 148 33.02 -14.65 -21.83
CA ASP A 148 32.18 -15.82 -21.54
C ASP A 148 31.39 -15.67 -20.21
N ARG A 149 31.69 -14.64 -19.43
CA ARG A 149 31.03 -14.27 -18.18
C ARG A 149 30.11 -13.07 -18.31
N ILE A 150 29.98 -12.47 -19.50
CA ILE A 150 29.14 -11.32 -19.76
C ILE A 150 28.05 -11.72 -20.75
N ILE A 151 26.77 -11.56 -20.36
CA ILE A 151 25.63 -11.85 -21.22
C ILE A 151 24.70 -10.64 -21.29
N PHE A 152 23.91 -10.59 -22.37
CA PHE A 152 22.93 -9.53 -22.56
C PHE A 152 21.54 -10.11 -22.42
N LEU A 153 20.73 -9.49 -21.56
CA LEU A 153 19.34 -9.87 -21.30
C LEU A 153 18.39 -8.74 -21.62
N GLY A 154 17.12 -9.08 -21.78
CA GLY A 154 16.06 -8.14 -22.13
C GLY A 154 15.65 -7.23 -20.98
N LYS A 155 14.59 -6.47 -21.23
CA LYS A 155 14.05 -5.50 -20.30
C LYS A 155 13.50 -6.13 -19.01
N ASP A 156 13.03 -7.35 -19.08
CA ASP A 156 12.48 -8.06 -17.93
C ASP A 156 13.56 -8.43 -16.90
N ASP A 157 14.82 -8.51 -17.34
CA ASP A 157 15.95 -8.89 -16.50
C ASP A 157 16.92 -7.72 -16.22
N ASN A 158 17.19 -6.85 -17.22
CA ASN A 158 18.21 -5.78 -17.12
C ASN A 158 17.64 -4.36 -17.35
N TRP A 159 16.50 -4.08 -16.76
CA TRP A 159 15.93 -2.73 -16.67
C TRP A 159 15.28 -2.54 -15.31
N TRP A 160 15.75 -1.57 -14.56
CA TRP A 160 15.18 -1.29 -13.24
C TRP A 160 14.45 0.04 -13.17
N GLY A 161 13.35 0.03 -12.43
CA GLY A 161 12.54 1.22 -12.14
C GLY A 161 11.43 1.48 -13.16
N PRO A 162 10.55 2.43 -12.82
CA PRO A 162 10.55 3.17 -11.55
C PRO A 162 10.09 2.33 -10.37
N ALA A 163 10.36 2.79 -9.14
CA ALA A 163 9.90 2.14 -7.91
C ALA A 163 8.36 2.13 -7.76
N GLY A 164 7.69 3.11 -8.38
CA GLY A 164 6.24 3.26 -8.44
C GLY A 164 5.70 3.31 -9.87
N ALA A 165 4.56 3.97 -10.06
CA ALA A 165 3.92 4.09 -11.38
C ALA A 165 4.69 4.99 -12.36
N SER A 166 5.52 5.91 -11.86
CA SER A 166 6.35 6.83 -12.62
C SER A 166 7.63 7.16 -11.85
N GLY A 167 8.65 7.67 -12.54
CA GLY A 167 9.89 8.07 -11.90
C GLY A 167 11.15 7.65 -12.66
N PRO A 168 12.32 7.90 -12.06
CA PRO A 168 13.61 7.58 -12.67
C PRO A 168 13.78 6.08 -12.85
N CYS A 169 14.37 5.69 -13.99
CA CYS A 169 14.58 4.31 -14.38
C CYS A 169 15.70 4.23 -15.43
N GLY A 170 16.13 3.03 -15.75
CA GLY A 170 17.10 2.83 -16.81
C GLY A 170 17.62 1.40 -16.90
N PRO A 171 18.47 1.15 -17.92
CA PRO A 171 19.17 -0.13 -18.05
C PRO A 171 20.11 -0.36 -16.88
N ASP A 172 20.34 -1.60 -16.57
CA ASP A 172 21.23 -1.99 -15.50
C ASP A 172 22.25 -3.05 -15.92
N THR A 173 23.19 -3.31 -15.01
CA THR A 173 24.14 -4.41 -15.07
C THR A 173 24.21 -5.07 -13.71
N GLU A 174 23.93 -6.37 -13.68
CA GLU A 174 23.90 -7.15 -12.46
C GLU A 174 25.14 -8.01 -12.31
N MET A 175 25.53 -8.22 -11.06
CA MET A 175 26.66 -9.08 -10.69
C MET A 175 26.15 -10.30 -9.95
N PHE A 176 26.44 -11.47 -10.51
CA PHE A 176 26.17 -12.77 -9.95
C PHE A 176 27.43 -13.42 -9.40
N TYR A 177 27.31 -14.15 -8.30
CA TYR A 177 28.39 -14.93 -7.73
C TYR A 177 28.03 -16.40 -7.67
N TYR A 178 28.94 -17.26 -8.18
CA TYR A 178 28.74 -18.70 -8.22
C TYR A 178 29.11 -19.36 -6.89
N VAL A 179 28.16 -20.01 -6.23
CA VAL A 179 28.36 -20.70 -4.94
C VAL A 179 28.58 -22.21 -5.07
N GLY A 180 28.41 -22.77 -6.25
CA GLY A 180 28.61 -24.21 -6.50
C GLY A 180 30.08 -24.67 -6.37
N LYS A 181 30.30 -25.97 -6.20
CA LYS A 181 31.63 -26.54 -5.98
C LYS A 181 32.56 -26.41 -7.18
N LYS A 182 32.07 -26.71 -8.39
CA LYS A 182 32.87 -26.64 -9.63
C LYS A 182 32.37 -25.46 -10.46
N ILE A 183 33.27 -24.50 -10.69
CA ILE A 183 32.96 -23.32 -11.49
C ILE A 183 32.70 -23.77 -12.93
N PRO A 184 31.52 -23.42 -13.54
CA PRO A 184 31.26 -23.73 -14.94
C PRO A 184 32.08 -22.85 -15.87
N ASP A 185 32.32 -23.30 -17.08
CA ASP A 185 33.11 -22.55 -18.09
C ASP A 185 32.40 -21.26 -18.54
N ARG A 186 31.04 -21.28 -18.55
CA ARG A 186 30.21 -20.15 -18.97
C ARG A 186 29.24 -19.74 -17.88
N PHE A 187 28.90 -18.48 -17.86
CA PHE A 187 27.86 -17.93 -17.00
C PHE A 187 26.45 -18.28 -17.53
N ASN A 188 25.60 -18.72 -16.64
CA ASN A 188 24.17 -18.97 -16.91
C ASN A 188 23.32 -18.49 -15.72
N PRO A 189 22.62 -17.34 -15.80
CA PRO A 189 21.83 -16.79 -14.69
C PRO A 189 20.61 -17.64 -14.32
N LYS A 190 20.27 -18.66 -15.12
CA LYS A 190 19.19 -19.61 -14.83
C LYS A 190 19.63 -20.83 -14.00
N ASP A 191 20.90 -20.95 -13.69
CA ASP A 191 21.43 -21.97 -12.78
C ASP A 191 21.39 -21.39 -11.35
N ASP A 192 20.63 -22.04 -10.46
CA ASP A 192 20.39 -21.62 -9.07
C ASP A 192 21.68 -21.45 -8.23
N ASN A 193 22.82 -21.95 -8.69
CA ASN A 193 24.10 -21.70 -8.04
C ASN A 193 24.69 -20.31 -8.35
N TRP A 194 24.13 -19.57 -9.32
CA TRP A 194 24.47 -18.18 -9.55
C TRP A 194 23.53 -17.28 -8.76
N ILE A 195 24.05 -16.66 -7.71
CA ILE A 195 23.30 -15.75 -6.84
C ILE A 195 23.58 -14.32 -7.27
N GLU A 196 22.54 -13.56 -7.64
CA GLU A 196 22.63 -12.11 -7.82
C GLU A 196 22.97 -11.45 -6.50
N ILE A 197 24.09 -10.73 -6.45
CA ILE A 197 24.58 -10.06 -5.24
C ILE A 197 24.61 -8.54 -5.35
N TRP A 198 24.61 -7.97 -6.55
CA TRP A 198 24.70 -6.53 -6.78
C TRP A 198 24.04 -6.13 -8.10
N ASN A 199 23.40 -4.97 -8.12
CA ASN A 199 22.87 -4.35 -9.33
C ASN A 199 23.32 -2.88 -9.42
N ASN A 200 23.86 -2.45 -10.58
CA ASN A 200 24.13 -1.06 -10.92
C ASN A 200 23.09 -0.60 -11.94
N VAL A 201 22.22 0.30 -11.55
CA VAL A 201 21.20 0.89 -12.41
C VAL A 201 21.68 2.23 -12.96
N PHE A 202 21.62 2.40 -14.26
CA PHE A 202 22.00 3.61 -14.97
C PHE A 202 20.77 4.45 -15.32
N MET A 203 20.36 5.29 -14.38
CA MET A 203 19.14 6.08 -14.50
C MET A 203 19.33 7.26 -15.44
N GLU A 204 18.98 7.08 -16.69
CA GLU A 204 18.99 8.11 -17.75
C GLU A 204 17.56 8.46 -18.21
N TYR A 205 16.54 7.75 -17.72
CA TYR A 205 15.17 7.90 -18.17
C TYR A 205 14.24 8.19 -16.99
N ASN A 206 13.11 8.87 -17.31
CA ASN A 206 12.00 9.12 -16.41
C ASN A 206 10.74 8.52 -17.04
N LYS A 207 10.23 7.42 -16.48
CA LYS A 207 8.94 6.86 -16.92
C LYS A 207 7.83 7.79 -16.50
N LYS A 208 7.00 8.22 -17.45
CA LYS A 208 5.85 9.08 -17.20
C LYS A 208 4.60 8.26 -16.90
N ARG A 209 3.78 8.76 -15.99
CA ARG A 209 2.47 8.20 -15.73
C ARG A 209 1.51 8.61 -16.82
N ARG A 210 0.89 7.63 -17.49
CA ARG A 210 -0.12 7.90 -18.51
C ARG A 210 -1.50 8.13 -17.91
N PHE A 211 -2.31 8.95 -18.59
CA PHE A 211 -3.72 9.20 -18.30
C PHE A 211 -4.53 8.90 -19.54
N LEU A 212 -5.51 8.03 -19.42
CA LEU A 212 -6.38 7.68 -20.53
C LEU A 212 -7.62 8.56 -20.51
N LEU A 213 -7.69 9.50 -21.44
CA LEU A 213 -8.81 10.40 -21.66
C LEU A 213 -9.77 9.74 -22.67
N ILE A 214 -11.02 9.57 -22.27
CA ILE A 214 -11.99 8.77 -23.00
C ILE A 214 -13.22 9.62 -23.27
N ASP A 215 -13.63 9.75 -24.52
CA ASP A 215 -14.94 10.31 -24.80
C ASP A 215 -16.06 9.40 -24.28
N GLY A 216 -17.05 9.99 -23.60
CA GLY A 216 -18.18 9.27 -23.07
C GLY A 216 -19.19 8.87 -24.14
N MET A 217 -19.69 9.88 -24.84
CA MET A 217 -20.73 9.71 -25.85
C MET A 217 -20.14 9.05 -27.11
N HIS A 218 -20.82 8.04 -27.63
CA HIS A 218 -20.45 7.24 -28.81
C HIS A 218 -19.21 6.33 -28.65
N CYS A 219 -18.32 6.58 -27.66
CA CYS A 219 -17.24 5.66 -27.35
C CYS A 219 -17.66 4.65 -26.27
N LEU A 220 -17.91 5.12 -25.03
CA LEU A 220 -18.29 4.23 -23.91
C LEU A 220 -19.78 3.92 -23.83
N TYR A 221 -20.63 4.83 -24.26
CA TYR A 221 -22.09 4.64 -24.34
C TYR A 221 -22.70 5.37 -25.53
N ASP A 222 -23.84 4.88 -26.00
CA ASP A 222 -24.60 5.50 -27.07
C ASP A 222 -25.53 6.63 -26.55
N LYS A 223 -26.31 7.26 -27.47
CA LYS A 223 -27.26 8.33 -27.13
C LYS A 223 -28.32 7.94 -26.09
N ASP A 224 -28.60 6.63 -25.95
CA ASP A 224 -29.55 6.07 -24.98
C ASP A 224 -28.85 5.60 -23.70
N PHE A 225 -27.56 5.95 -23.52
CA PHE A 225 -26.70 5.55 -22.42
C PHE A 225 -26.48 4.04 -22.27
N LYS A 226 -26.62 3.29 -23.37
CA LYS A 226 -26.30 1.87 -23.40
C LYS A 226 -24.78 1.67 -23.51
N LEU A 227 -24.20 0.92 -22.57
CA LEU A 227 -22.75 0.73 -22.46
C LEU A 227 -22.15 -0.12 -23.57
N ASN A 228 -21.01 0.31 -24.08
CA ASN A 228 -20.12 -0.48 -24.93
C ASN A 228 -19.27 -1.44 -24.08
N LYS A 229 -19.89 -2.55 -23.65
CA LYS A 229 -19.25 -3.52 -22.74
C LYS A 229 -17.94 -4.07 -23.28
N LYS A 230 -17.83 -4.31 -24.60
CA LYS A 230 -16.61 -4.84 -25.22
C LYS A 230 -15.44 -3.86 -25.11
N LEU A 231 -15.69 -2.57 -25.32
CA LEU A 231 -14.65 -1.55 -25.16
C LEU A 231 -14.24 -1.43 -23.69
N ILE A 232 -15.21 -1.42 -22.77
CA ILE A 232 -14.96 -1.36 -21.33
C ILE A 232 -14.09 -2.55 -20.87
N GLU A 233 -14.38 -3.76 -21.32
CA GLU A 233 -13.57 -4.96 -21.02
C GLU A 233 -12.12 -4.80 -21.50
N VAL A 234 -11.91 -4.21 -22.67
CA VAL A 234 -10.54 -3.93 -23.15
C VAL A 234 -9.85 -2.87 -22.29
N LEU A 235 -10.55 -1.78 -21.97
CA LEU A 235 -9.98 -0.70 -21.15
C LEU A 235 -9.61 -1.15 -19.73
N GLN A 236 -10.35 -2.11 -19.16
CA GLN A 236 -10.05 -2.68 -17.85
C GLN A 236 -8.75 -3.49 -17.79
N LYS A 237 -8.22 -3.94 -18.93
CA LYS A 237 -6.92 -4.65 -18.98
C LYS A 237 -5.72 -3.74 -18.68
N PHE A 238 -5.89 -2.42 -18.79
CA PHE A 238 -4.81 -1.46 -18.60
C PHE A 238 -4.92 -0.80 -17.23
N ASP A 239 -3.87 -0.91 -16.45
CA ASP A 239 -3.77 -0.27 -15.12
C ASP A 239 -3.24 1.18 -15.25
N VAL A 240 -4.13 2.05 -15.70
CA VAL A 240 -3.88 3.49 -15.84
C VAL A 240 -5.11 4.28 -15.39
N PRO A 241 -4.94 5.49 -14.85
CA PRO A 241 -6.05 6.40 -14.55
C PRO A 241 -6.89 6.65 -15.81
N LYS A 242 -8.20 6.47 -15.69
CA LYS A 242 -9.15 6.65 -16.78
C LYS A 242 -10.08 7.81 -16.46
N ILE A 243 -10.03 8.84 -17.27
CA ILE A 243 -10.86 10.03 -17.14
C ILE A 243 -11.83 10.07 -18.31
N LEU A 244 -13.10 9.95 -17.99
CA LEU A 244 -14.18 10.13 -18.94
C LEU A 244 -14.41 11.62 -19.16
N ILE A 245 -14.29 12.09 -20.38
CA ILE A 245 -14.55 13.49 -20.73
C ILE A 245 -15.87 13.60 -21.49
N ILE A 246 -16.75 14.51 -21.05
CA ILE A 246 -18.10 14.67 -21.59
C ILE A 246 -18.50 16.15 -21.69
N ASN A 247 -19.35 16.46 -22.65
CA ASN A 247 -19.89 17.81 -22.85
C ASN A 247 -21.13 18.13 -21.98
N GLY A 248 -21.61 17.17 -21.17
CA GLY A 248 -22.79 17.33 -20.32
C GLY A 248 -23.34 16.00 -19.85
N HIS A 249 -24.51 16.02 -19.20
CA HIS A 249 -25.20 14.84 -18.66
C HIS A 249 -24.39 14.05 -17.62
N GLU A 250 -23.61 14.75 -16.78
CA GLU A 250 -22.68 14.16 -15.83
C GLU A 250 -23.36 13.19 -14.86
N GLU A 251 -24.53 13.54 -14.30
CA GLU A 251 -25.24 12.69 -13.36
C GLU A 251 -25.68 11.36 -13.98
N LYS A 252 -26.15 11.38 -15.24
CA LYS A 252 -26.56 10.17 -15.95
C LYS A 252 -25.36 9.30 -16.32
N ALA A 253 -24.23 9.91 -16.68
CA ALA A 253 -22.97 9.19 -16.91
C ALA A 253 -22.47 8.52 -15.62
N LYS A 254 -22.52 9.21 -14.48
CA LYS A 254 -22.21 8.65 -13.16
C LYS A 254 -23.09 7.45 -12.80
N GLU A 255 -24.41 7.54 -13.07
CA GLU A 255 -25.34 6.46 -12.80
C GLU A 255 -25.00 5.20 -13.62
N VAL A 256 -24.76 5.36 -14.92
CA VAL A 256 -24.51 4.24 -15.84
C VAL A 256 -23.14 3.60 -15.60
N LEU A 257 -22.14 4.41 -15.24
CA LEU A 257 -20.75 3.97 -15.01
C LEU A 257 -20.39 3.73 -13.54
N LYS A 258 -21.37 3.76 -12.62
CA LYS A 258 -21.15 3.62 -11.17
C LYS A 258 -20.31 2.40 -10.74
N ASN A 259 -20.32 1.33 -11.54
CA ASN A 259 -19.58 0.10 -11.26
C ASN A 259 -18.20 0.04 -11.92
N TYR A 260 -17.76 1.13 -12.54
CA TYR A 260 -16.47 1.20 -13.22
C TYR A 260 -15.60 2.31 -12.61
N PRO A 261 -14.28 2.12 -12.49
CA PRO A 261 -13.38 3.07 -11.86
C PRO A 261 -12.99 4.20 -12.83
N TYR A 262 -14.00 4.90 -13.38
CA TYR A 262 -13.78 6.08 -14.23
C TYR A 262 -13.99 7.35 -13.43
N GLU A 263 -13.04 8.28 -13.51
CA GLU A 263 -13.29 9.65 -13.12
C GLU A 263 -14.01 10.39 -14.24
N ILE A 264 -14.94 11.27 -13.89
CA ILE A 264 -15.74 12.01 -14.89
C ILE A 264 -15.37 13.48 -14.84
N PHE A 265 -15.06 14.05 -16.00
CA PHE A 265 -14.81 15.46 -16.20
C PHE A 265 -15.79 16.06 -17.16
N SER A 266 -16.49 17.10 -16.70
CA SER A 266 -17.43 17.91 -17.47
C SER A 266 -17.32 19.36 -17.03
N LEU A 267 -17.66 20.28 -17.92
CA LEU A 267 -17.84 21.70 -17.64
C LEU A 267 -19.29 22.14 -17.87
N ASP A 268 -20.24 21.22 -17.66
CA ASP A 268 -21.71 21.43 -17.76
C ASP A 268 -22.16 22.07 -19.09
N GLY A 269 -21.48 21.74 -20.18
CA GLY A 269 -21.75 22.30 -21.51
C GLY A 269 -21.33 23.76 -21.70
N LYS A 270 -20.80 24.43 -20.68
CA LYS A 270 -20.32 25.83 -20.78
C LYS A 270 -19.07 25.97 -21.63
N ILE A 271 -18.19 24.99 -21.58
CA ILE A 271 -17.01 24.87 -22.43
C ILE A 271 -16.98 23.42 -22.91
N MET A 272 -17.00 23.22 -24.23
CA MET A 272 -17.01 21.89 -24.84
C MET A 272 -15.62 21.41 -25.22
N LYS A 273 -15.48 20.10 -25.51
CA LYS A 273 -14.22 19.43 -25.89
C LYS A 273 -13.54 20.01 -27.13
N ASN A 274 -14.29 20.67 -28.02
CA ASN A 274 -13.76 21.39 -29.18
C ASN A 274 -13.23 22.80 -28.87
N ASN A 275 -12.92 23.07 -27.59
CA ASN A 275 -12.33 24.34 -27.15
C ASN A 275 -11.10 24.04 -26.27
N LYS A 276 -9.95 24.64 -26.58
CA LYS A 276 -8.68 24.45 -25.87
C LYS A 276 -8.79 24.71 -24.35
N LYS A 277 -9.65 25.65 -23.93
CA LYS A 277 -9.92 25.90 -22.51
C LYS A 277 -10.49 24.70 -21.74
N PHE A 278 -11.14 23.76 -22.45
CA PHE A 278 -11.60 22.51 -21.83
C PHE A 278 -10.41 21.68 -21.33
N PHE A 279 -9.41 21.52 -22.19
CA PHE A 279 -8.21 20.76 -21.86
C PHE A 279 -7.31 21.47 -20.83
N GLU A 280 -7.26 22.83 -20.85
CA GLU A 280 -6.60 23.60 -19.79
C GLU A 280 -7.19 23.29 -18.42
N LYS A 281 -8.52 23.34 -18.30
CA LYS A 281 -9.22 23.03 -17.04
C LYS A 281 -9.09 21.58 -16.62
N LEU A 282 -9.05 20.65 -17.58
CA LEU A 282 -8.82 19.23 -17.34
C LEU A 282 -7.43 19.01 -16.71
N ILE A 283 -6.38 19.57 -17.30
CA ILE A 283 -5.00 19.47 -16.80
C ILE A 283 -4.86 20.15 -15.43
N GLU A 284 -5.46 21.33 -15.25
CA GLU A 284 -5.47 22.05 -13.98
C GLU A 284 -6.06 21.20 -12.83
N LYS A 285 -7.18 20.48 -13.13
CA LYS A 285 -7.87 19.62 -12.15
C LYS A 285 -7.07 18.38 -11.79
N TYR A 286 -6.54 17.68 -12.79
CA TYR A 286 -5.90 16.36 -12.60
C TYR A 286 -4.38 16.41 -12.50
N LYS A 287 -3.77 17.58 -12.71
CA LYS A 287 -2.34 17.87 -12.52
C LYS A 287 -1.42 16.90 -13.28
N PHE A 288 -1.62 16.76 -14.58
CA PHE A 288 -0.74 16.01 -15.49
C PHE A 288 -0.28 16.90 -16.66
N GLU A 289 0.78 16.49 -17.35
CA GLU A 289 1.31 17.18 -18.51
C GLU A 289 0.59 16.74 -19.80
N LYS A 290 0.61 17.56 -20.86
CA LYS A 290 -0.07 17.25 -22.14
C LYS A 290 0.44 15.95 -22.76
N GLU A 291 1.74 15.71 -22.61
CA GLU A 291 2.44 14.52 -23.09
C GLU A 291 2.01 13.24 -22.37
N ASP A 292 1.48 13.36 -21.16
CA ASP A 292 1.04 12.21 -20.36
C ASP A 292 -0.33 11.66 -20.82
N ALA A 293 -1.08 12.44 -21.61
CA ALA A 293 -2.41 12.07 -22.06
C ALA A 293 -2.39 11.10 -23.24
N LEU A 294 -3.22 10.06 -23.16
CA LEU A 294 -3.67 9.23 -24.28
C LEU A 294 -5.15 9.51 -24.49
N TYR A 295 -5.51 10.15 -25.57
CA TYR A 295 -6.88 10.58 -25.83
C TYR A 295 -7.52 9.82 -26.98
N PHE A 296 -8.77 9.40 -26.83
CA PHE A 296 -9.56 8.97 -27.98
C PHE A 296 -11.00 9.49 -27.91
N ASP A 297 -11.52 9.89 -29.07
CA ASP A 297 -12.84 10.48 -29.27
C ASP A 297 -13.40 10.05 -30.60
N HIS A 298 -14.73 10.09 -30.75
CA HIS A 298 -15.42 9.85 -32.02
C HIS A 298 -15.54 11.11 -32.90
N ASP A 299 -15.33 12.30 -32.28
CA ASP A 299 -15.47 13.61 -32.95
C ASP A 299 -14.09 14.12 -33.39
N GLU A 300 -13.95 14.28 -34.71
CA GLU A 300 -12.71 14.74 -35.33
C GLU A 300 -12.29 16.14 -34.86
N THR A 301 -13.27 17.06 -34.70
CA THR A 301 -13.00 18.42 -34.22
C THR A 301 -12.42 18.44 -32.80
N SER A 302 -12.88 17.52 -31.93
CA SER A 302 -12.37 17.36 -30.59
C SER A 302 -10.94 16.79 -30.59
N ILE A 303 -10.63 15.88 -31.51
CA ILE A 303 -9.26 15.35 -31.71
C ILE A 303 -8.33 16.46 -32.19
N GLU A 304 -8.69 17.19 -33.25
CA GLU A 304 -7.90 18.32 -33.77
C GLU A 304 -7.64 19.37 -32.69
N THR A 305 -8.65 19.71 -31.88
CA THR A 305 -8.53 20.65 -30.79
C THR A 305 -7.54 20.18 -29.72
N ALA A 306 -7.55 18.89 -29.39
CA ALA A 306 -6.63 18.28 -28.43
C ALA A 306 -5.19 18.29 -28.98
N GLU A 307 -4.99 17.92 -30.24
CA GLU A 307 -3.70 17.98 -30.92
C GLU A 307 -3.13 19.40 -30.99
N ASP A 308 -3.96 20.36 -31.39
CA ASP A 308 -3.65 21.80 -31.42
C ASP A 308 -3.36 22.37 -30.01
N PHE A 309 -3.96 21.78 -28.96
CA PHE A 309 -3.62 22.11 -27.57
C PHE A 309 -2.27 21.54 -27.16
N GLY A 310 -1.78 20.49 -27.85
CA GLY A 310 -0.51 19.81 -27.62
C GLY A 310 -0.60 18.39 -27.06
N ILE A 311 -1.80 17.77 -27.03
CA ILE A 311 -1.97 16.35 -26.72
C ILE A 311 -1.66 15.55 -27.99
N LYS A 312 -0.42 15.10 -28.13
CA LYS A 312 0.09 14.44 -29.35
C LYS A 312 -0.43 13.02 -29.56
N ASN A 313 -0.82 12.33 -28.48
CA ASN A 313 -1.32 10.97 -28.56
C ASN A 313 -2.85 10.99 -28.56
N ALA A 314 -3.44 11.33 -29.70
CA ALA A 314 -4.87 11.35 -29.92
C ALA A 314 -5.26 10.33 -30.99
N LEU A 315 -6.45 9.74 -30.88
CA LEU A 315 -6.99 8.73 -31.78
C LEU A 315 -8.45 8.99 -32.07
N LEU A 316 -8.78 9.15 -33.37
CA LEU A 316 -10.18 9.16 -33.83
C LEU A 316 -10.75 7.74 -33.74
N TYR A 317 -11.79 7.56 -32.93
CA TYR A 317 -12.48 6.29 -32.73
C TYR A 317 -13.51 6.03 -33.82
N ASP A 318 -13.25 5.01 -34.62
CA ASP A 318 -14.09 4.59 -35.77
C ASP A 318 -14.94 3.34 -35.46
N GLY A 319 -15.16 3.01 -34.20
CA GLY A 319 -15.87 1.81 -33.73
C GLY A 319 -15.01 0.55 -33.66
N LYS A 320 -13.74 0.58 -34.08
CA LYS A 320 -12.84 -0.57 -34.08
C LYS A 320 -12.10 -0.68 -32.75
N ILE A 321 -12.60 -1.51 -31.85
CA ILE A 321 -12.03 -1.73 -30.48
C ILE A 321 -10.55 -2.15 -30.51
N LYS A 322 -10.18 -3.00 -31.50
CA LYS A 322 -8.78 -3.44 -31.67
C LYS A 322 -7.83 -2.28 -31.93
N LYS A 323 -8.28 -1.26 -32.69
CA LYS A 323 -7.49 -0.05 -32.94
C LYS A 323 -7.19 0.72 -31.65
N VAL A 324 -8.19 0.81 -30.74
CA VAL A 324 -8.00 1.44 -29.41
C VAL A 324 -7.05 0.61 -28.54
N GLU A 325 -7.21 -0.71 -28.54
CA GLU A 325 -6.32 -1.61 -27.78
C GLU A 325 -4.85 -1.46 -28.24
N ASP A 326 -4.63 -1.46 -29.55
CA ASP A 326 -3.28 -1.32 -30.12
C ASP A 326 -2.72 0.09 -29.89
N PHE A 327 -3.54 1.13 -30.00
CA PHE A 327 -3.16 2.50 -29.68
C PHE A 327 -2.68 2.63 -28.23
N ILE A 328 -3.44 2.10 -27.27
CA ILE A 328 -3.06 2.15 -25.88
C ILE A 328 -1.75 1.36 -25.66
N LYS A 329 -1.67 0.11 -26.14
CA LYS A 329 -0.46 -0.73 -25.98
C LYS A 329 0.81 -0.07 -26.51
N ASN A 330 0.72 0.58 -27.67
CA ASN A 330 1.86 1.19 -28.33
C ASN A 330 2.34 2.47 -27.63
N ASN A 331 1.46 3.16 -26.90
CA ASN A 331 1.74 4.45 -26.28
C ASN A 331 1.72 4.40 -24.75
N LEU A 332 1.48 3.22 -24.14
CA LEU A 332 1.38 3.08 -22.69
C LEU A 332 2.71 3.38 -21.98
N GLU A 333 3.80 2.90 -22.55
CA GLU A 333 5.14 3.16 -22.03
C GLU A 333 5.74 4.39 -22.71
N TYR A 334 6.06 5.39 -21.90
CA TYR A 334 6.70 6.61 -22.36
C TYR A 334 7.80 7.02 -21.39
N TYR A 335 8.98 7.27 -21.94
CA TYR A 335 10.19 7.60 -21.21
C TYR A 335 10.78 8.89 -21.73
N ASP A 336 10.94 9.89 -20.86
CA ASP A 336 11.75 11.08 -21.16
C ASP A 336 13.19 10.84 -20.73
N LYS A 337 14.16 11.41 -21.43
CA LYS A 337 15.54 11.43 -20.95
C LYS A 337 15.68 12.40 -19.78
N LEU A 338 16.34 11.95 -18.72
CA LEU A 338 16.69 12.81 -17.59
C LEU A 338 17.73 13.86 -18.03
N LYS A 339 17.68 15.04 -17.43
CA LYS A 339 18.67 16.11 -17.66
C LYS A 339 20.04 15.74 -17.11
N GLN A 340 20.10 14.85 -16.16
CA GLN A 340 21.33 14.35 -15.54
C GLN A 340 21.35 12.82 -15.61
N LYS A 341 22.55 12.26 -15.68
CA LYS A 341 22.76 10.82 -15.62
C LYS A 341 23.08 10.43 -14.19
N ASN A 342 22.32 9.49 -13.64
CA ASN A 342 22.50 9.05 -12.28
C ASN A 342 22.89 7.58 -12.21
N VAL A 343 23.51 7.19 -11.12
CA VAL A 343 23.72 5.79 -10.75
C VAL A 343 22.96 5.50 -9.46
N ASP A 344 22.20 4.43 -9.49
CA ASP A 344 21.63 3.79 -8.31
C ASP A 344 22.23 2.40 -8.18
N THR A 345 22.59 2.01 -6.98
CA THR A 345 23.07 0.65 -6.76
C THR A 345 22.31 -0.03 -5.64
N GLY A 346 22.09 -1.33 -5.80
CA GLY A 346 21.47 -2.17 -4.81
C GLY A 346 22.26 -3.46 -4.57
N MET A 347 22.67 -3.67 -3.31
CA MET A 347 23.34 -4.90 -2.88
C MET A 347 22.60 -5.46 -1.66
N GLY A 348 21.92 -6.60 -1.82
CA GLY A 348 21.21 -7.25 -0.71
C GLY A 348 22.18 -7.78 0.33
N VAL A 349 22.01 -7.36 1.60
CA VAL A 349 22.89 -7.80 2.69
C VAL A 349 22.83 -9.31 2.86
N GLU A 350 21.63 -9.87 2.97
CA GLU A 350 21.43 -11.28 3.26
C GLU A 350 21.96 -12.19 2.13
N ARG A 351 21.65 -11.86 0.87
CA ARG A 351 22.17 -12.61 -0.30
C ARG A 351 23.70 -12.57 -0.38
N THR A 352 24.27 -11.39 -0.16
CA THR A 352 25.74 -11.24 -0.21
C THR A 352 26.42 -12.00 0.92
N ILE A 353 25.88 -11.95 2.15
CA ILE A 353 26.44 -12.74 3.27
C ILE A 353 26.34 -14.23 2.99
N ALA A 354 25.22 -14.70 2.40
CA ALA A 354 25.10 -16.10 1.99
C ALA A 354 26.19 -16.48 0.98
N ALA A 355 26.40 -15.68 -0.06
CA ALA A 355 27.43 -15.90 -1.07
C ALA A 355 28.84 -15.89 -0.47
N LEU A 356 29.18 -14.90 0.37
CA LEU A 356 30.49 -14.78 1.03
C LEU A 356 30.82 -15.95 1.95
N ASN A 357 29.83 -16.57 2.59
CA ASN A 357 30.01 -17.72 3.47
C ASN A 357 29.79 -19.07 2.78
N GLY A 358 29.53 -19.07 1.48
CA GLY A 358 29.28 -20.30 0.71
C GLY A 358 27.96 -21.00 1.09
N PHE A 359 26.97 -20.25 1.59
CA PHE A 359 25.63 -20.77 1.88
C PHE A 359 24.77 -20.73 0.62
N SER A 360 24.06 -21.82 0.36
CA SER A 360 23.05 -21.90 -0.71
C SER A 360 21.67 -21.41 -0.29
N ASP A 361 21.54 -20.89 0.95
CA ASP A 361 20.27 -20.53 1.58
C ASP A 361 20.48 -19.27 2.45
N VAL A 362 19.74 -18.22 2.18
CA VAL A 362 19.80 -16.95 2.93
C VAL A 362 19.38 -17.11 4.41
N TYR A 363 18.61 -18.14 4.75
CA TYR A 363 18.20 -18.39 6.13
C TYR A 363 19.32 -18.93 7.04
N GLN A 364 20.53 -19.20 6.48
CA GLN A 364 21.71 -19.59 7.23
C GLN A 364 22.55 -18.38 7.70
N VAL A 365 22.24 -17.17 7.23
CA VAL A 365 22.98 -15.96 7.63
C VAL A 365 22.72 -15.59 9.10
N ASP A 366 23.65 -14.87 9.68
CA ASP A 366 23.64 -14.49 11.11
C ASP A 366 22.38 -13.72 11.55
N ALA A 367 21.71 -13.01 10.66
CA ALA A 367 20.48 -12.28 10.95
C ALA A 367 19.23 -13.18 10.98
N LEU A 368 19.24 -14.36 10.33
CA LEU A 368 18.08 -15.24 10.16
C LEU A 368 18.23 -16.59 10.85
N LYS A 369 19.43 -17.11 10.93
CA LYS A 369 19.72 -18.41 11.56
C LYS A 369 19.19 -18.53 13.00
N PRO A 370 19.38 -17.55 13.91
CA PRO A 370 18.84 -17.64 15.26
C PRO A 370 17.30 -17.78 15.29
N LEU A 371 16.60 -17.08 14.38
CA LEU A 371 15.15 -17.18 14.26
C LEU A 371 14.73 -18.59 13.79
N MET A 372 15.45 -19.17 12.82
CA MET A 372 15.24 -20.55 12.38
C MET A 372 15.41 -21.54 13.51
N GLU A 373 16.41 -21.36 14.37
CA GLU A 373 16.67 -22.19 15.53
C GLU A 373 15.53 -22.13 16.58
N VAL A 374 14.90 -20.95 16.77
CA VAL A 374 13.71 -20.83 17.62
C VAL A 374 12.55 -21.64 17.04
N VAL A 375 12.29 -21.50 15.72
CA VAL A 375 11.23 -22.28 15.07
C VAL A 375 11.50 -23.78 15.15
N ASP A 376 12.76 -24.21 14.99
CA ASP A 376 13.16 -25.61 15.07
C ASP A 376 12.85 -26.24 16.45
N LYS A 377 13.12 -25.50 17.53
CA LYS A 377 12.88 -25.98 18.90
C LYS A 377 11.41 -26.24 19.22
N ILE A 378 10.51 -25.48 18.60
CA ILE A 378 9.05 -25.56 18.88
C ILE A 378 8.29 -26.38 17.85
N SER A 379 8.90 -26.71 16.70
CA SER A 379 8.29 -27.46 15.61
C SER A 379 8.26 -28.95 15.89
N LYS A 380 7.12 -29.60 15.58
CA LYS A 380 6.97 -31.07 15.62
C LYS A 380 7.25 -31.74 14.27
N LYS A 381 7.20 -30.98 13.17
CA LYS A 381 7.41 -31.47 11.81
C LYS A 381 8.58 -30.76 11.13
N LYS A 382 9.23 -31.46 10.20
CA LYS A 382 10.39 -30.97 9.45
C LYS A 382 9.96 -30.46 8.06
N ASP A 383 9.25 -29.36 8.00
CA ASP A 383 8.94 -28.68 6.74
C ASP A 383 9.71 -27.36 6.67
N ILE A 384 10.80 -27.35 5.88
CA ILE A 384 11.71 -26.21 5.76
C ILE A 384 11.01 -24.99 5.17
N ARG A 385 10.12 -25.18 4.20
CA ARG A 385 9.36 -24.09 3.58
C ARG A 385 8.51 -23.34 4.61
N SER A 386 7.76 -24.06 5.43
CA SER A 386 6.95 -23.46 6.50
C SER A 386 7.79 -22.73 7.52
N LYS A 387 8.97 -23.24 7.89
CA LYS A 387 9.88 -22.56 8.81
C LYS A 387 10.37 -21.25 8.25
N ARG A 388 10.81 -21.22 6.99
CA ARG A 388 11.26 -20.01 6.30
C ARG A 388 10.16 -18.95 6.22
N ILE A 389 8.93 -19.36 5.87
CA ILE A 389 7.78 -18.46 5.83
C ILE A 389 7.52 -17.81 7.20
N ILE A 390 7.57 -18.57 8.28
CA ILE A 390 7.38 -18.06 9.63
C ILE A 390 8.44 -17.00 9.97
N VAL A 391 9.70 -17.34 9.73
CA VAL A 391 10.85 -16.47 10.05
C VAL A 391 10.79 -15.17 9.24
N ASP A 392 10.64 -15.28 7.92
CA ASP A 392 10.55 -14.12 7.03
C ASP A 392 9.40 -13.19 7.42
N HIS A 393 8.20 -13.76 7.55
CA HIS A 393 7.00 -12.97 7.76
C HIS A 393 6.94 -12.31 9.14
N LEU A 394 7.38 -12.98 10.21
CA LEU A 394 7.41 -12.36 11.53
C LEU A 394 8.54 -11.34 11.65
N ARG A 395 9.67 -11.55 10.98
CA ARG A 395 10.70 -10.51 10.86
C ARG A 395 10.16 -9.28 10.13
N ALA A 396 9.55 -9.44 8.97
CA ALA A 396 8.94 -8.33 8.22
C ALA A 396 7.86 -7.61 9.03
N ALA A 397 6.96 -8.37 9.70
CA ALA A 397 5.91 -7.82 10.54
C ALA A 397 6.48 -6.98 11.70
N THR A 398 7.59 -7.41 12.31
CA THR A 398 8.26 -6.68 13.39
C THR A 398 8.72 -5.29 12.94
N PHE A 399 9.36 -5.18 11.78
CA PHE A 399 9.82 -3.90 11.25
C PHE A 399 8.66 -3.00 10.78
N ILE A 400 7.62 -3.57 10.17
CA ILE A 400 6.42 -2.83 9.75
C ILE A 400 5.67 -2.28 10.98
N LEU A 401 5.52 -3.07 12.04
CA LEU A 401 4.94 -2.61 13.32
C LEU A 401 5.77 -1.51 13.96
N ASN A 402 7.10 -1.60 13.88
CA ASN A 402 8.00 -0.58 14.42
C ASN A 402 7.80 0.80 13.79
N GLU A 403 7.39 0.86 12.52
CA GLU A 403 6.97 2.09 11.82
C GLU A 403 5.57 2.60 12.25
N GLY A 404 4.85 1.86 13.11
CA GLY A 404 3.52 2.26 13.61
C GLY A 404 2.33 1.74 12.84
N VAL A 405 2.53 0.94 11.81
CA VAL A 405 1.44 0.27 11.09
C VAL A 405 0.82 -0.80 11.98
N VAL A 406 -0.51 -0.86 12.05
CA VAL A 406 -1.25 -1.90 12.78
C VAL A 406 -2.03 -2.80 11.82
N PRO A 407 -2.27 -4.09 12.17
CA PRO A 407 -3.05 -4.99 11.33
C PRO A 407 -4.46 -4.45 11.05
N SER A 408 -4.82 -4.33 9.77
CA SER A 408 -6.13 -3.82 9.33
C SER A 408 -6.65 -4.57 8.09
N ASN A 409 -7.78 -4.13 7.52
CA ASN A 409 -8.35 -4.73 6.30
C ASN A 409 -7.97 -4.00 5.02
N ILE A 410 -7.17 -2.93 5.11
CA ILE A 410 -6.84 -2.07 3.98
C ILE A 410 -5.34 -1.78 3.93
N GLU A 411 -4.82 -1.54 2.74
CA GLU A 411 -3.47 -1.02 2.48
C GLU A 411 -2.34 -1.73 3.27
N ARG A 412 -1.44 -0.96 3.87
CA ARG A 412 -0.28 -1.46 4.65
C ARG A 412 -0.69 -2.39 5.79
N GLY A 413 -1.80 -2.07 6.47
CA GLY A 413 -2.31 -2.90 7.56
C GLY A 413 -2.85 -4.25 7.08
N TYR A 414 -3.38 -4.34 5.84
CA TYR A 414 -3.76 -5.61 5.23
C TYR A 414 -2.55 -6.48 4.94
N VAL A 415 -1.48 -5.91 4.38
CA VAL A 415 -0.23 -6.64 4.14
C VAL A 415 0.33 -7.19 5.45
N LEU A 416 0.43 -6.34 6.48
CA LEU A 416 0.89 -6.76 7.81
C LEU A 416 0.05 -7.90 8.38
N ARG A 417 -1.27 -7.78 8.33
CA ARG A 417 -2.20 -8.83 8.76
C ARG A 417 -2.00 -10.14 7.99
N ARG A 418 -1.83 -10.05 6.67
CA ARG A 418 -1.56 -11.21 5.80
C ARG A 418 -0.28 -11.94 6.21
N LEU A 419 0.81 -11.22 6.44
CA LEU A 419 2.09 -11.80 6.89
C LEU A 419 1.92 -12.56 8.21
N ILE A 420 1.35 -11.91 9.24
CA ILE A 420 1.15 -12.53 10.55
C ILE A 420 0.27 -13.79 10.44
N ARG A 421 -0.86 -13.70 9.73
CA ARG A 421 -1.79 -14.84 9.55
C ARG A 421 -1.19 -16.00 8.78
N ARG A 422 -0.39 -15.70 7.75
CA ARG A 422 0.32 -16.74 7.01
C ARG A 422 1.36 -17.44 7.88
N ALA A 423 2.10 -16.71 8.71
CA ALA A 423 3.03 -17.30 9.69
C ALA A 423 2.29 -18.22 10.69
N ILE A 424 1.15 -17.77 11.25
CA ILE A 424 0.35 -18.58 12.20
C ILE A 424 -0.14 -19.89 11.53
N ARG A 425 -0.63 -19.80 10.29
CA ARG A 425 -1.05 -20.99 9.54
C ARG A 425 0.10 -21.98 9.36
N HIS A 426 1.28 -21.51 8.97
CA HIS A 426 2.46 -22.37 8.79
C HIS A 426 2.95 -22.94 10.12
N GLY A 427 2.77 -22.24 11.24
CA GLY A 427 2.98 -22.79 12.59
C GLY A 427 2.09 -24.00 12.88
N LYS A 428 0.80 -23.93 12.51
CA LYS A 428 -0.11 -25.09 12.63
C LYS A 428 0.31 -26.26 11.72
N LEU A 429 0.79 -25.99 10.51
CA LEU A 429 1.32 -27.04 9.62
C LEU A 429 2.54 -27.74 10.22
N LEU A 430 3.42 -27.00 10.93
CA LEU A 430 4.54 -27.55 11.68
C LEU A 430 4.14 -28.28 12.98
N GLY A 431 2.86 -28.26 13.34
CA GLY A 431 2.32 -28.91 14.54
C GLY A 431 2.58 -28.10 15.83
N ILE A 432 2.86 -26.82 15.73
CA ILE A 432 3.00 -25.92 16.88
C ILE A 432 1.60 -25.67 17.46
N GLN A 433 1.40 -26.00 18.75
CA GLN A 433 0.08 -25.90 19.39
C GLN A 433 -0.07 -24.66 20.26
N GLN A 434 1.03 -24.17 20.86
CA GLN A 434 1.06 -22.95 21.69
C GLN A 434 1.16 -21.68 20.81
N LYS A 435 0.84 -20.53 21.41
CA LYS A 435 1.19 -19.24 20.83
C LYS A 435 2.71 -19.13 20.74
N PHE A 436 3.23 -18.70 19.61
CA PHE A 436 4.67 -18.76 19.32
C PHE A 436 5.22 -17.52 18.62
N CYS A 437 4.36 -16.67 18.05
CA CYS A 437 4.81 -15.53 17.26
C CYS A 437 5.71 -14.59 18.08
N ASN A 438 5.38 -14.33 19.33
CA ASN A 438 6.18 -13.46 20.21
C ASN A 438 7.57 -14.01 20.51
N ASP A 439 7.77 -15.32 20.55
CA ASP A 439 9.09 -15.90 20.81
C ASP A 439 10.05 -15.61 19.67
N ILE A 440 9.56 -15.68 18.43
CA ILE A 440 10.34 -15.36 17.24
C ILE A 440 10.58 -13.84 17.14
N VAL A 441 9.57 -13.01 17.45
CA VAL A 441 9.69 -11.54 17.46
C VAL A 441 10.74 -11.08 18.48
N LYS A 442 10.80 -11.68 19.66
CA LYS A 442 11.85 -11.40 20.66
C LYS A 442 13.25 -11.72 20.12
N GLU A 443 13.39 -12.81 19.35
CA GLU A 443 14.66 -13.13 18.72
C GLU A 443 15.03 -12.13 17.62
N VAL A 444 14.03 -11.56 16.90
CA VAL A 444 14.29 -10.42 15.99
C VAL A 444 14.89 -9.24 16.75
N PHE A 445 14.35 -8.87 17.91
CA PHE A 445 14.92 -7.80 18.73
C PHE A 445 16.37 -8.08 19.11
N VAL A 446 16.68 -9.31 19.55
CA VAL A 446 18.05 -9.72 19.91
C VAL A 446 18.98 -9.63 18.69
N SER A 447 18.57 -10.15 17.55
CA SER A 447 19.37 -10.20 16.32
C SER A 447 19.67 -8.82 15.75
N TYR A 448 18.82 -7.81 16.00
CA TYR A 448 18.92 -6.47 15.40
C TYR A 448 19.18 -5.33 16.41
N LYS A 449 19.25 -5.60 17.73
CA LYS A 449 19.41 -4.59 18.80
C LYS A 449 20.60 -3.65 18.64
N TRP A 450 21.64 -4.08 17.96
CA TRP A 450 22.88 -3.30 17.75
C TRP A 450 22.74 -2.17 16.72
N ASN A 451 21.66 -2.18 15.95
CA ASN A 451 21.42 -1.23 14.83
C ASN A 451 20.00 -0.64 14.83
N HIS A 452 19.07 -1.12 15.66
CA HIS A 452 17.69 -0.71 15.66
C HIS A 452 17.14 -0.54 17.07
N PHE A 453 16.32 0.51 17.23
CA PHE A 453 15.49 0.69 18.42
C PHE A 453 14.07 0.18 18.11
N PHE A 454 13.56 -0.75 18.93
CA PHE A 454 12.23 -1.31 18.79
C PHE A 454 11.29 -0.83 19.90
N ARG A 455 10.05 -0.57 19.53
CA ARG A 455 8.93 -0.37 20.46
C ARG A 455 8.40 -1.72 20.93
N GLU A 456 9.22 -2.45 21.69
CA GLU A 456 9.03 -3.87 21.99
C GLU A 456 7.63 -4.20 22.54
N ASP A 457 7.17 -3.51 23.59
CA ASP A 457 5.86 -3.75 24.20
C ASP A 457 4.70 -3.55 23.19
N PHE A 458 4.79 -2.52 22.37
CA PHE A 458 3.79 -2.26 21.34
C PHE A 458 3.76 -3.39 20.30
N ILE A 459 4.92 -3.80 19.81
CA ILE A 459 5.05 -4.84 18.79
C ILE A 459 4.52 -6.18 19.31
N LEU A 460 4.99 -6.60 20.50
CA LEU A 460 4.58 -7.85 21.14
C LEU A 460 3.07 -7.89 21.40
N ASN A 461 2.49 -6.77 21.81
CA ASN A 461 1.06 -6.66 22.08
C ASN A 461 0.21 -6.77 20.80
N GLU A 462 0.60 -6.09 19.70
CA GLU A 462 -0.14 -6.17 18.43
C GLU A 462 -0.02 -7.55 17.78
N ILE A 463 1.14 -8.19 17.82
CA ILE A 463 1.33 -9.58 17.39
C ILE A 463 0.45 -10.54 18.20
N ALA A 464 0.49 -10.46 19.52
CA ALA A 464 -0.30 -11.34 20.39
C ALA A 464 -1.81 -11.18 20.16
N LYS A 465 -2.30 -9.94 19.97
CA LYS A 465 -3.71 -9.67 19.64
C LYS A 465 -4.14 -10.31 18.32
N GLU A 466 -3.31 -10.20 17.27
CA GLU A 466 -3.65 -10.75 15.96
C GLU A 466 -3.55 -12.28 15.97
N GLU A 467 -2.55 -12.86 16.67
CA GLU A 467 -2.40 -14.31 16.86
C GLU A 467 -3.61 -14.90 17.58
N GLU A 468 -4.06 -14.28 18.68
CA GLU A 468 -5.21 -14.74 19.46
C GLU A 468 -6.50 -14.72 18.63
N LYS A 469 -6.76 -13.61 17.92
CA LYS A 469 -7.95 -13.47 17.08
C LYS A 469 -7.95 -14.50 15.94
N PHE A 470 -6.79 -14.72 15.32
CA PHE A 470 -6.74 -15.57 14.14
C PHE A 470 -6.67 -17.05 14.48
N ASP A 471 -6.11 -17.46 15.60
CA ASP A 471 -6.05 -18.87 16.01
C ASP A 471 -7.45 -19.49 16.10
N ILE A 472 -8.40 -18.77 16.69
CA ILE A 472 -9.81 -19.16 16.77
C ILE A 472 -10.44 -19.23 15.37
N SER A 473 -10.24 -18.16 14.58
CA SER A 473 -10.81 -18.06 13.23
C SER A 473 -10.23 -19.09 12.27
N LEU A 474 -8.93 -19.38 12.37
CA LEU A 474 -8.24 -20.33 11.52
C LEU A 474 -8.80 -21.73 11.66
N SER A 475 -8.97 -22.21 12.89
CA SER A 475 -9.48 -23.55 13.17
C SER A 475 -10.91 -23.74 12.62
N ASN A 476 -11.78 -22.75 12.85
CA ASN A 476 -13.16 -22.77 12.35
C ASN A 476 -13.23 -22.65 10.82
N GLY A 477 -12.43 -21.76 10.24
CA GLY A 477 -12.38 -21.53 8.79
C GLY A 477 -11.86 -22.75 8.03
N LEU A 478 -10.85 -23.44 8.56
CA LEU A 478 -10.35 -24.71 7.98
C LEU A 478 -11.42 -25.79 7.99
N GLN A 479 -12.20 -25.93 9.08
CA GLN A 479 -13.32 -26.88 9.12
C GLN A 479 -14.39 -26.56 8.07
N VAL A 480 -14.72 -25.28 7.90
CA VAL A 480 -15.67 -24.83 6.87
C VAL A 480 -15.09 -25.11 5.47
N PHE A 481 -13.84 -24.79 5.23
CA PHE A 481 -13.17 -25.10 3.96
C PHE A 481 -13.25 -26.60 3.63
N GLU A 482 -12.85 -27.46 4.57
CA GLU A 482 -12.91 -28.94 4.38
C GLU A 482 -14.34 -29.44 4.15
N LYS A 483 -15.33 -28.87 4.85
CA LYS A 483 -16.74 -29.21 4.65
C LYS A 483 -17.23 -28.80 3.26
N GLU A 484 -16.86 -27.62 2.79
CA GLU A 484 -17.31 -27.11 1.50
C GLU A 484 -16.64 -27.85 0.32
N ILE A 485 -15.33 -28.17 0.42
CA ILE A 485 -14.67 -28.92 -0.65
C ILE A 485 -15.21 -30.35 -0.83
N LYS A 486 -15.68 -30.98 0.25
CA LYS A 486 -16.35 -32.32 0.17
C LYS A 486 -17.66 -32.28 -0.63
N LYS A 487 -18.31 -31.13 -0.74
CA LYS A 487 -19.56 -30.96 -1.50
C LYS A 487 -19.33 -30.64 -2.98
N LEU A 488 -18.09 -30.41 -3.40
CA LEU A 488 -17.79 -29.98 -4.77
C LEU A 488 -17.98 -31.12 -5.76
N LYS A 489 -18.83 -30.88 -6.75
CA LYS A 489 -18.98 -31.77 -7.94
C LYS A 489 -17.88 -31.57 -8.97
N LYS A 490 -17.31 -30.35 -9.02
CA LYS A 490 -16.18 -29.94 -9.87
C LYS A 490 -15.02 -29.52 -8.97
N LYS A 491 -13.77 -29.67 -9.43
CA LYS A 491 -12.56 -29.22 -8.69
C LYS A 491 -12.39 -27.70 -8.74
N ILE A 492 -13.46 -26.95 -8.48
CA ILE A 492 -13.47 -25.48 -8.47
C ILE A 492 -14.13 -25.00 -7.17
N LEU A 493 -13.41 -24.26 -6.35
CA LEU A 493 -13.94 -23.63 -5.15
C LEU A 493 -14.78 -22.41 -5.54
N PRO A 494 -16.09 -22.36 -5.23
CA PRO A 494 -16.96 -21.28 -5.65
C PRO A 494 -16.61 -19.93 -4.99
N GLY A 495 -16.76 -18.82 -5.71
CA GLY A 495 -16.47 -17.46 -5.23
C GLY A 495 -17.20 -17.08 -3.93
N ARG A 496 -18.46 -17.53 -3.74
CA ARG A 496 -19.21 -17.35 -2.48
C ARG A 496 -18.54 -17.99 -1.25
N VAL A 497 -17.86 -19.15 -1.42
CA VAL A 497 -17.14 -19.82 -0.33
C VAL A 497 -15.86 -19.05 -0.02
N VAL A 498 -15.19 -18.54 -1.06
CA VAL A 498 -14.02 -17.67 -0.91
C VAL A 498 -14.40 -16.41 -0.14
N LEU A 499 -15.52 -15.75 -0.50
CA LEU A 499 -16.01 -14.57 0.22
C LEU A 499 -16.37 -14.88 1.68
N LEU A 500 -17.00 -16.00 1.95
CA LEU A 500 -17.33 -16.44 3.32
C LEU A 500 -16.06 -16.61 4.17
N LEU A 501 -15.03 -17.27 3.64
CA LEU A 501 -13.75 -17.46 4.34
C LEU A 501 -13.04 -16.12 4.57
N PHE A 502 -13.08 -15.24 3.58
CA PHE A 502 -12.48 -13.91 3.69
C PHE A 502 -13.19 -13.02 4.72
N THR A 503 -14.52 -12.89 4.64
CA THR A 503 -15.27 -11.94 5.48
C THR A 503 -15.53 -12.44 6.89
N SER A 504 -15.88 -13.73 7.06
CA SER A 504 -16.30 -14.29 8.34
C SER A 504 -15.17 -14.94 9.14
N TYR A 505 -14.17 -15.47 8.46
CA TYR A 505 -13.03 -16.15 9.10
C TYR A 505 -11.71 -15.39 8.92
N GLY A 506 -11.73 -14.28 8.17
CA GLY A 506 -10.57 -13.40 7.98
C GLY A 506 -9.40 -14.07 7.25
N PHE A 507 -9.66 -15.06 6.37
CA PHE A 507 -8.63 -15.64 5.53
C PHE A 507 -8.26 -14.66 4.42
N PRO A 508 -7.02 -14.22 4.30
CA PRO A 508 -6.58 -13.49 3.11
C PRO A 508 -6.87 -14.28 1.84
N LEU A 509 -7.22 -13.61 0.75
CA LEU A 509 -7.55 -14.27 -0.52
C LEU A 509 -6.43 -15.23 -0.96
N GLU A 510 -5.20 -14.76 -0.86
CA GLU A 510 -4.00 -15.49 -1.26
C GLU A 510 -3.81 -16.77 -0.42
N MET A 511 -4.14 -16.73 0.87
CA MET A 511 -4.14 -17.91 1.72
C MET A 511 -5.19 -18.93 1.25
N ILE A 512 -6.36 -18.48 0.81
CA ILE A 512 -7.39 -19.38 0.26
C ILE A 512 -6.92 -20.00 -1.06
N LEU A 513 -6.24 -19.22 -1.91
CA LEU A 513 -5.62 -19.70 -3.14
C LEU A 513 -4.55 -20.78 -2.86
N GLU A 514 -3.71 -20.54 -1.86
CA GLU A 514 -2.68 -21.51 -1.42
C GLU A 514 -3.31 -22.80 -0.89
N LEU A 515 -4.34 -22.72 -0.03
CA LEU A 515 -5.11 -23.86 0.47
C LEU A 515 -5.76 -24.67 -0.67
N ALA A 516 -6.36 -23.98 -1.64
CA ALA A 516 -6.98 -24.61 -2.79
C ALA A 516 -5.94 -25.32 -3.66
N LYS A 517 -4.77 -24.70 -3.89
CA LYS A 517 -3.65 -25.31 -4.63
C LYS A 517 -3.14 -26.58 -3.96
N GLU A 518 -2.99 -26.60 -2.63
CA GLU A 518 -2.61 -27.79 -1.86
C GLU A 518 -3.60 -28.94 -2.05
N LYS A 519 -4.89 -28.64 -2.19
CA LYS A 519 -5.97 -29.62 -2.45
C LYS A 519 -6.19 -29.88 -3.95
N LYS A 520 -5.33 -29.37 -4.83
CA LYS A 520 -5.43 -29.48 -6.29
C LYS A 520 -6.79 -28.96 -6.82
N LEU A 521 -7.29 -27.88 -6.24
CA LEU A 521 -8.51 -27.18 -6.64
C LEU A 521 -8.18 -25.89 -7.40
N LYS A 522 -9.01 -25.52 -8.35
CA LYS A 522 -9.08 -24.15 -8.91
C LYS A 522 -10.00 -23.29 -8.04
N VAL A 523 -9.82 -21.99 -8.09
CA VAL A 523 -10.65 -21.01 -7.36
C VAL A 523 -11.37 -20.13 -8.36
N ASP A 524 -12.68 -19.93 -8.16
CA ASP A 524 -13.51 -19.00 -8.92
C ASP A 524 -13.27 -17.55 -8.41
N VAL A 525 -12.15 -16.95 -8.83
CA VAL A 525 -11.75 -15.59 -8.43
C VAL A 525 -12.70 -14.56 -9.02
N GLU A 526 -13.21 -14.78 -10.25
CA GLU A 526 -14.18 -13.85 -10.86
C GLU A 526 -15.50 -13.83 -10.08
N GLY A 527 -15.99 -15.02 -9.69
CA GLY A 527 -17.17 -15.13 -8.84
C GLY A 527 -16.94 -14.48 -7.47
N TYR A 528 -15.76 -14.64 -6.87
CA TYR A 528 -15.40 -13.95 -5.62
C TYR A 528 -15.43 -12.43 -5.80
N ASN A 529 -14.81 -11.90 -6.84
CA ASN A 529 -14.78 -10.45 -7.09
C ASN A 529 -16.18 -9.87 -7.27
N LYS A 530 -17.07 -10.57 -8.01
CA LYS A 530 -18.47 -10.17 -8.18
C LYS A 530 -19.23 -10.14 -6.84
N GLU A 531 -19.08 -11.15 -6.02
CA GLU A 531 -19.73 -11.22 -4.70
C GLU A 531 -19.13 -10.23 -3.70
N PHE A 532 -17.82 -9.98 -3.76
CA PHE A 532 -17.14 -8.99 -2.94
C PHE A 532 -17.59 -7.56 -3.27
N GLU A 533 -17.72 -7.21 -4.56
CA GLU A 533 -18.25 -5.92 -4.98
C GLU A 533 -19.72 -5.73 -4.54
N LYS A 534 -20.56 -6.73 -4.68
CA LYS A 534 -21.93 -6.67 -4.13
C LYS A 534 -21.92 -6.44 -2.62
N HIS A 535 -21.06 -7.13 -1.88
CA HIS A 535 -20.92 -6.97 -0.45
C HIS A 535 -20.42 -5.55 -0.09
N ARG A 536 -19.49 -5.01 -0.87
CA ARG A 536 -18.97 -3.65 -0.73
C ARG A 536 -20.05 -2.61 -1.03
N GLU A 537 -20.83 -2.80 -2.08
CA GLU A 537 -21.96 -1.94 -2.44
C GLU A 537 -23.05 -1.95 -1.35
N LEU A 538 -23.43 -3.12 -0.85
CA LEU A 538 -24.36 -3.25 0.27
C LEU A 538 -23.85 -2.56 1.55
N SER A 539 -22.55 -2.68 1.82
CA SER A 539 -21.91 -1.93 2.92
C SER A 539 -21.89 -0.43 2.65
N ARG A 540 -21.65 0.01 1.42
CA ARG A 540 -21.59 1.42 1.01
C ARG A 540 -22.99 2.04 1.00
N THR A 541 -23.98 1.37 0.39
CA THR A 541 -25.38 1.83 0.39
C THR A 541 -26.00 1.80 1.79
N ALA A 542 -25.66 0.80 2.60
CA ALA A 542 -25.98 0.82 4.02
C ALA A 542 -25.28 1.96 4.78
N ALA A 543 -24.14 2.44 4.30
CA ALA A 543 -23.43 3.61 4.81
C ALA A 543 -23.93 4.92 4.18
N GLU A 544 -24.15 5.00 2.85
CA GLU A 544 -24.59 6.21 2.14
C GLU A 544 -26.02 6.61 2.51
N GLY A 545 -26.93 5.66 2.77
CA GLY A 545 -28.25 5.94 3.36
C GLY A 545 -28.18 6.45 4.80
N LYS A 546 -27.01 6.32 5.47
CA LYS A 546 -26.79 6.70 6.88
C LYS A 546 -25.89 7.94 7.08
N PHE A 547 -25.28 8.49 6.03
CA PHE A 547 -24.17 9.46 6.15
C PHE A 547 -24.49 10.92 5.79
N LYS A 548 -25.77 11.36 5.81
CA LYS A 548 -26.02 12.82 5.82
C LYS A 548 -25.96 13.44 7.21
N SER A 549 -26.19 12.69 8.31
CA SER A 549 -26.08 13.20 9.70
C SER A 549 -25.94 12.10 10.76
N GLY A 550 -25.69 10.83 10.40
CA GLY A 550 -25.73 9.69 11.35
C GLY A 550 -27.14 9.30 11.80
N LEU A 551 -28.17 9.95 11.29
CA LEU A 551 -29.59 9.76 11.60
C LEU A 551 -30.24 8.80 10.60
N ALA A 552 -31.07 7.88 11.10
CA ALA A 552 -31.84 6.98 10.26
C ALA A 552 -33.01 7.70 9.56
N ASP A 553 -33.58 8.70 10.23
CA ASP A 553 -34.68 9.57 9.79
C ASP A 553 -34.63 10.93 10.54
N HIS A 554 -35.62 11.77 10.36
CA HIS A 554 -35.79 13.05 11.07
C HIS A 554 -36.95 13.04 12.07
N SER A 555 -37.23 11.87 12.67
CA SER A 555 -38.27 11.77 13.72
C SER A 555 -37.87 12.53 14.98
N SER A 556 -38.84 12.77 15.84
CA SER A 556 -38.66 13.39 17.15
C SER A 556 -37.64 12.62 18.00
N GLU A 557 -37.73 11.29 17.98
CA GLU A 557 -36.84 10.38 18.72
C GLU A 557 -35.41 10.45 18.25
N THR A 558 -35.17 10.43 16.93
CA THR A 558 -33.81 10.54 16.38
C THR A 558 -33.20 11.92 16.62
N THR A 559 -34.02 13.01 16.60
CA THR A 559 -33.56 14.37 16.90
C THR A 559 -33.14 14.50 18.37
N ARG A 560 -33.92 13.93 19.30
CA ARG A 560 -33.59 13.88 20.74
C ARG A 560 -32.29 13.11 21.00
N LEU A 561 -32.15 11.92 20.42
CA LEU A 561 -30.95 11.10 20.53
C LEU A 561 -29.74 11.77 19.88
N HIS A 562 -29.93 12.52 18.79
CA HIS A 562 -28.87 13.26 18.16
C HIS A 562 -28.32 14.38 19.07
N THR A 563 -29.19 15.13 19.72
CA THR A 563 -28.76 16.13 20.71
C THR A 563 -28.04 15.46 21.89
N ALA A 564 -28.51 14.29 22.34
CA ALA A 564 -27.85 13.51 23.38
C ALA A 564 -26.43 13.07 23.02
N THR A 565 -26.10 12.89 21.71
CA THR A 565 -24.70 12.54 21.30
C THR A 565 -23.71 13.64 21.60
N HIS A 566 -24.11 14.90 21.45
CA HIS A 566 -23.28 16.06 21.78
C HIS A 566 -23.02 16.19 23.28
N LEU A 567 -24.08 15.97 24.11
CA LEU A 567 -23.93 15.90 25.55
C LEU A 567 -23.00 14.75 25.96
N LEU A 568 -23.17 13.57 25.34
CA LEU A 568 -22.32 12.40 25.61
C LEU A 568 -20.85 12.63 25.27
N LEU A 569 -20.55 13.27 24.13
CA LEU A 569 -19.17 13.57 23.75
C LEU A 569 -18.50 14.48 24.80
N ARG A 570 -19.19 15.52 25.25
CA ARG A 570 -18.65 16.43 26.26
C ARG A 570 -18.52 15.74 27.63
N ALA A 571 -19.50 14.95 28.04
CA ALA A 571 -19.44 14.17 29.28
C ALA A 571 -18.27 13.16 29.29
N LEU A 572 -17.98 12.52 28.16
CA LEU A 572 -16.81 11.64 28.00
C LEU A 572 -15.50 12.40 28.25
N LYS A 573 -15.35 13.59 27.66
CA LYS A 573 -14.13 14.41 27.86
C LYS A 573 -13.96 14.83 29.32
N GLU A 574 -15.01 15.27 29.98
CA GLU A 574 -14.96 15.74 31.35
C GLU A 574 -14.70 14.61 32.36
N VAL A 575 -15.47 13.51 32.27
CA VAL A 575 -15.36 12.40 33.23
C VAL A 575 -14.04 11.66 33.08
N LEU A 576 -13.57 11.48 31.83
CA LEU A 576 -12.30 10.79 31.55
C LEU A 576 -11.08 11.71 31.59
N ARG A 577 -11.29 13.02 31.73
CA ARG A 577 -10.24 14.07 31.77
C ARG A 577 -9.31 14.02 30.54
N ASP A 578 -9.91 13.81 29.36
CA ASP A 578 -9.19 13.69 28.09
C ASP A 578 -9.90 14.52 27.00
N GLU A 579 -9.40 15.72 26.74
CA GLU A 579 -9.90 16.60 25.67
C GLU A 579 -9.60 16.06 24.26
N GLY A 580 -8.71 15.07 24.10
CA GLY A 580 -8.39 14.39 22.85
C GLY A 580 -9.48 13.38 22.40
N ILE A 581 -10.51 13.16 23.21
CA ILE A 581 -11.63 12.29 22.82
C ILE A 581 -12.43 12.92 21.69
N MET A 582 -12.59 12.15 20.61
CA MET A 582 -13.34 12.56 19.42
C MET A 582 -14.31 11.46 19.00
N GLN A 583 -15.42 11.86 18.43
CA GLN A 583 -16.33 10.93 17.77
C GLN A 583 -15.66 10.30 16.56
N LYS A 584 -15.71 8.97 16.46
CA LYS A 584 -15.22 8.18 15.30
C LYS A 584 -16.36 7.64 14.43
N GLY A 585 -17.58 7.70 14.92
CA GLY A 585 -18.79 7.32 14.20
C GLY A 585 -20.02 7.35 15.10
N SER A 586 -21.20 7.47 14.48
CA SER A 586 -22.48 7.34 15.15
C SER A 586 -23.51 6.65 14.26
N ASN A 587 -24.52 6.04 14.88
CA ASN A 587 -25.69 5.53 14.21
C ASN A 587 -26.89 5.69 15.14
N ILE A 588 -27.86 6.51 14.73
CA ILE A 588 -29.00 6.90 15.53
C ILE A 588 -30.27 6.44 14.83
N THR A 589 -31.09 5.67 15.52
CA THR A 589 -32.42 5.21 15.11
C THR A 589 -33.42 5.68 16.14
N ALA A 590 -34.73 5.60 15.88
CA ALA A 590 -35.77 5.95 16.86
C ALA A 590 -35.64 5.14 18.17
N GLU A 591 -35.10 3.95 18.13
CA GLU A 591 -35.00 3.03 19.27
C GLU A 591 -33.73 3.23 20.11
N ARG A 592 -32.61 3.64 19.49
CA ARG A 592 -31.31 3.72 20.15
C ARG A 592 -30.32 4.59 19.42
N MET A 593 -29.26 5.03 20.13
CA MET A 593 -28.06 5.54 19.56
C MET A 593 -26.87 4.57 19.75
N ARG A 594 -25.95 4.60 18.80
CA ARG A 594 -24.61 4.03 18.87
C ARG A 594 -23.61 5.14 18.66
N PHE A 595 -22.64 5.25 19.55
CA PHE A 595 -21.62 6.28 19.53
C PHE A 595 -20.22 5.65 19.66
N ASP A 596 -19.37 5.84 18.67
CA ASP A 596 -18.02 5.33 18.61
C ASP A 596 -17.03 6.48 18.86
N PHE A 597 -16.06 6.30 19.78
CA PHE A 597 -15.07 7.32 20.15
C PHE A 597 -13.69 6.71 20.36
N ASN A 598 -12.63 7.51 20.18
CA ASN A 598 -11.26 7.07 20.42
C ASN A 598 -10.99 6.99 21.91
N PHE A 599 -10.70 5.79 22.39
CA PHE A 599 -10.24 5.55 23.75
C PHE A 599 -9.55 4.19 23.83
N SER A 600 -8.40 4.12 24.54
CA SER A 600 -7.51 2.97 24.44
C SER A 600 -7.90 1.76 25.30
N ARG A 601 -8.71 1.95 26.34
CA ARG A 601 -9.12 0.92 27.29
C ARG A 601 -10.65 0.83 27.45
N LYS A 602 -11.11 -0.24 28.09
CA LYS A 602 -12.51 -0.38 28.52
C LYS A 602 -12.82 0.66 29.60
N LEU A 603 -14.02 1.21 29.56
CA LEU A 603 -14.54 2.05 30.64
C LEU A 603 -14.89 1.19 31.87
N THR A 604 -14.63 1.71 33.05
CA THR A 604 -15.10 1.08 34.29
C THR A 604 -16.61 1.34 34.50
N ASP A 605 -17.25 0.50 35.31
CA ASP A 605 -18.67 0.66 35.58
C ASP A 605 -18.96 1.99 36.31
N ASP A 606 -18.02 2.48 37.12
CA ASP A 606 -18.11 3.80 37.77
C ASP A 606 -18.00 4.95 36.75
N GLU A 607 -17.08 4.82 35.76
CA GLU A 607 -16.97 5.82 34.70
C GLU A 607 -18.26 5.88 33.87
N ILE A 608 -18.81 4.72 33.51
CA ILE A 608 -20.07 4.64 32.76
C ILE A 608 -21.21 5.32 33.53
N LYS A 609 -21.36 5.07 34.85
CA LYS A 609 -22.34 5.71 35.71
C LYS A 609 -22.15 7.23 35.81
N LYS A 610 -20.88 7.68 35.94
CA LYS A 610 -20.58 9.13 36.00
C LYS A 610 -20.90 9.81 34.68
N ILE A 611 -20.62 9.20 33.54
CA ILE A 611 -20.93 9.73 32.22
C ILE A 611 -22.46 9.81 32.04
N GLU A 612 -23.17 8.76 32.37
CA GLU A 612 -24.66 8.73 32.32
C GLU A 612 -25.29 9.80 33.22
N ASN A 613 -24.79 9.96 34.43
CA ASN A 613 -25.23 10.98 35.37
C ASN A 613 -24.95 12.37 34.83
N GLU A 614 -23.76 12.63 34.33
CA GLU A 614 -23.37 13.92 33.75
C GLU A 614 -24.32 14.33 32.60
N VAL A 615 -24.57 13.43 31.66
CA VAL A 615 -25.52 13.68 30.56
C VAL A 615 -26.91 14.04 31.13
N ASN A 616 -27.41 13.28 32.10
CA ASN A 616 -28.72 13.53 32.71
C ASN A 616 -28.76 14.82 33.53
N GLU A 617 -27.68 15.23 34.16
CA GLU A 617 -27.59 16.54 34.85
C GLU A 617 -27.69 17.69 33.85
N GLN A 618 -27.02 17.61 32.70
CA GLN A 618 -27.14 18.65 31.67
C GLN A 618 -28.55 18.69 31.05
N ILE A 619 -29.23 17.54 30.94
CA ILE A 619 -30.63 17.47 30.51
C ILE A 619 -31.53 18.20 31.51
N LYS A 620 -31.36 17.97 32.81
CA LYS A 620 -32.14 18.62 33.88
C LYS A 620 -31.96 20.14 33.95
N LYS A 621 -30.76 20.64 33.59
CA LYS A 621 -30.47 22.08 33.55
C LYS A 621 -31.29 22.83 32.48
N SER A 622 -32.01 22.14 31.62
CA SER A 622 -32.85 22.73 30.56
C SER A 622 -32.11 23.75 29.71
N LEU A 623 -30.93 23.39 29.21
CA LEU A 623 -30.06 24.27 28.44
C LEU A 623 -30.68 24.60 27.07
N PRO A 624 -30.63 25.86 26.61
CA PRO A 624 -31.05 26.24 25.26
C PRO A 624 -30.12 25.64 24.20
N VAL A 625 -30.72 25.19 23.09
CA VAL A 625 -29.99 24.68 21.95
C VAL A 625 -30.28 25.53 20.71
N HIS A 626 -29.28 26.15 20.16
CA HIS A 626 -29.35 26.96 18.95
C HIS A 626 -28.12 26.78 18.07
N PHE A 627 -28.17 27.28 16.85
CA PHE A 627 -27.00 27.27 15.97
C PHE A 627 -26.69 28.65 15.42
N GLU A 628 -25.43 28.84 15.06
CA GLU A 628 -24.96 30.03 14.35
C GLU A 628 -24.21 29.59 13.09
N GLU A 629 -24.33 30.38 12.01
CA GLU A 629 -23.56 30.17 10.80
C GLU A 629 -22.35 31.10 10.79
N MET A 630 -21.16 30.53 10.69
CA MET A 630 -19.91 31.30 10.71
C MET A 630 -18.86 30.68 9.78
N LYS A 631 -17.74 31.38 9.57
CA LYS A 631 -16.60 30.82 8.84
C LYS A 631 -15.94 29.72 9.66
N LEU A 632 -15.41 28.68 8.98
CA LEU A 632 -14.71 27.58 9.65
C LEU A 632 -13.55 28.08 10.54
N THR A 633 -12.87 29.14 10.12
CA THR A 633 -11.79 29.78 10.89
C THR A 633 -12.27 30.43 12.19
N GLU A 634 -13.50 30.96 12.21
CA GLU A 634 -14.12 31.55 13.38
C GLU A 634 -14.61 30.45 14.33
N ALA A 635 -15.23 29.40 13.78
CA ALA A 635 -15.66 28.24 14.54
C ALA A 635 -14.49 27.58 15.31
N LYS A 636 -13.33 27.45 14.66
CA LYS A 636 -12.10 26.95 15.31
C LYS A 636 -11.61 27.88 16.44
N LYS A 637 -11.69 29.20 16.28
CA LYS A 637 -11.26 30.16 17.31
C LYS A 637 -12.11 30.09 18.59
N ILE A 638 -13.41 29.79 18.47
CA ILE A 638 -14.32 29.64 19.63
C ILE A 638 -14.29 28.24 20.23
N GLY A 639 -13.39 27.35 19.75
CA GLY A 639 -13.21 25.99 20.26
C GLY A 639 -14.30 25.01 19.85
N ALA A 640 -15.03 25.27 18.73
CA ALA A 640 -16.02 24.33 18.22
C ALA A 640 -15.34 23.08 17.67
N THR A 641 -15.82 21.90 18.09
CA THR A 641 -15.31 20.60 17.67
C THR A 641 -16.13 20.01 16.53
N GLY A 642 -15.50 19.27 15.60
CA GLY A 642 -16.17 18.65 14.45
C GLY A 642 -15.60 17.30 14.08
N VAL A 643 -16.44 16.42 13.54
CA VAL A 643 -16.10 15.01 13.26
C VAL A 643 -15.25 14.84 11.99
N PHE A 644 -15.30 15.77 11.03
CA PHE A 644 -14.68 15.63 9.69
C PHE A 644 -14.00 16.91 9.23
N GLU A 645 -12.79 17.19 9.69
CA GLU A 645 -12.06 18.43 9.36
C GLU A 645 -11.86 18.68 7.85
N HIS A 646 -11.88 17.65 7.00
CA HIS A 646 -11.61 17.75 5.56
C HIS A 646 -12.85 17.88 4.66
N LYS A 647 -14.06 17.98 5.24
CA LYS A 647 -15.33 17.98 4.46
C LYS A 647 -16.19 19.24 4.63
N TYR A 648 -15.71 20.21 5.39
CA TYR A 648 -16.48 21.43 5.63
C TYR A 648 -16.18 22.50 4.56
N GLY A 649 -17.25 23.15 4.06
CA GLY A 649 -17.11 24.33 3.19
C GLY A 649 -16.67 25.57 3.97
N ASP A 650 -16.56 26.71 3.30
CA ASP A 650 -16.12 27.98 3.90
C ASP A 650 -17.05 28.49 5.01
N LYS A 651 -18.35 28.15 4.95
CA LYS A 651 -19.38 28.43 5.99
C LYS A 651 -19.86 27.14 6.63
N VAL A 652 -19.96 27.16 7.95
CA VAL A 652 -20.35 26.00 8.78
C VAL A 652 -21.42 26.39 9.78
N LYS A 653 -22.28 25.43 10.17
CA LYS A 653 -23.21 25.57 11.30
C LYS A 653 -22.54 25.04 12.55
N VAL A 654 -22.49 25.87 13.58
CA VAL A 654 -22.04 25.52 14.93
C VAL A 654 -23.26 25.47 15.83
N TYR A 655 -23.54 24.32 16.41
CA TYR A 655 -24.58 24.16 17.42
C TYR A 655 -24.03 24.40 18.81
N PHE A 656 -24.75 25.20 19.58
CA PHE A 656 -24.47 25.52 20.97
C PHE A 656 -25.52 24.87 21.86
N ILE A 657 -25.09 24.16 22.90
CA ILE A 657 -25.94 23.63 23.97
C ILE A 657 -25.56 24.39 25.25
N GLY A 658 -26.17 25.56 25.46
CA GLY A 658 -25.76 26.48 26.49
C GLY A 658 -24.24 26.80 26.34
N GLU A 659 -23.52 26.85 27.47
CA GLU A 659 -22.07 26.94 27.50
C GLU A 659 -21.37 25.55 27.53
N TYR A 660 -22.15 24.46 27.55
CA TYR A 660 -21.64 23.09 27.77
C TYR A 660 -21.00 22.47 26.55
N SER A 661 -21.62 22.60 25.37
CA SER A 661 -21.07 22.02 24.13
C SER A 661 -21.17 22.97 22.95
N LYS A 662 -20.11 22.96 22.08
CA LYS A 662 -20.02 23.73 20.83
C LYS A 662 -19.52 22.80 19.74
N GLU A 663 -20.41 22.39 18.81
CA GLU A 663 -20.03 21.40 17.80
C GLU A 663 -20.48 21.75 16.39
N LEU A 664 -19.61 21.46 15.42
CA LEU A 664 -19.89 21.53 13.98
C LEU A 664 -20.87 20.43 13.61
N CYS A 665 -22.12 20.75 13.33
CA CYS A 665 -23.15 19.80 12.98
C CYS A 665 -24.15 20.36 11.97
N SER A 666 -24.69 19.48 11.11
CA SER A 666 -25.72 19.83 10.10
C SER A 666 -27.07 19.16 10.35
N GLY A 667 -27.19 18.35 11.38
CA GLY A 667 -28.43 17.62 11.69
C GLY A 667 -29.43 18.42 12.50
N PRO A 668 -30.68 17.94 12.60
CA PRO A 668 -31.69 18.55 13.48
C PRO A 668 -31.37 18.29 14.96
N HIS A 669 -31.69 19.29 15.80
CA HIS A 669 -31.56 19.21 17.26
C HIS A 669 -32.84 19.72 17.92
N VAL A 670 -33.06 19.30 19.16
CA VAL A 670 -34.14 19.87 20.01
C VAL A 670 -33.83 21.32 20.34
N SER A 671 -34.80 22.09 20.71
CA SER A 671 -34.62 23.50 21.09
C SER A 671 -34.14 23.66 22.54
N ASN A 672 -34.36 22.65 23.37
CA ASN A 672 -33.97 22.63 24.78
C ASN A 672 -33.59 21.21 25.22
N THR A 673 -32.53 21.07 26.02
CA THR A 673 -32.09 19.76 26.50
C THR A 673 -33.10 18.97 27.28
N LYS A 674 -34.08 19.65 27.97
CA LYS A 674 -35.19 19.01 28.66
C LYS A 674 -36.03 18.10 27.76
N GLU A 675 -36.11 18.41 26.45
CA GLU A 675 -36.86 17.62 25.48
C GLU A 675 -36.27 16.24 25.25
N ILE A 676 -34.96 16.02 25.57
CA ILE A 676 -34.27 14.75 25.41
C ILE A 676 -34.91 13.65 26.27
N GLY A 677 -35.34 13.99 27.48
CA GLY A 677 -35.86 13.03 28.45
C GLY A 677 -34.75 12.34 29.24
N LYS A 678 -34.94 11.11 29.70
CA LYS A 678 -33.96 10.39 30.51
C LYS A 678 -33.02 9.60 29.60
N PHE A 679 -31.73 9.87 29.69
CA PHE A 679 -30.69 9.17 28.95
C PHE A 679 -30.17 7.95 29.75
N LYS A 680 -29.97 6.79 29.07
CA LYS A 680 -29.44 5.58 29.70
C LYS A 680 -28.45 4.87 28.81
N ILE A 681 -27.25 4.59 29.34
CA ILE A 681 -26.23 3.76 28.67
C ILE A 681 -26.59 2.28 28.86
N VAL A 682 -26.83 1.57 27.76
CA VAL A 682 -27.20 0.14 27.78
C VAL A 682 -25.97 -0.76 27.73
N LYS A 683 -24.93 -0.38 26.97
CA LYS A 683 -23.76 -1.19 26.78
C LYS A 683 -22.55 -0.36 26.36
N GLU A 684 -21.36 -0.76 26.85
CA GLU A 684 -20.08 -0.30 26.39
C GLU A 684 -19.29 -1.50 25.86
N GLU A 685 -18.68 -1.38 24.66
CA GLU A 685 -17.95 -2.46 24.02
C GLU A 685 -16.82 -1.93 23.13
N SER A 686 -15.85 -2.78 22.77
CA SER A 686 -14.82 -2.43 21.77
C SER A 686 -15.44 -2.43 20.37
N SER A 687 -15.13 -1.41 19.56
CA SER A 687 -15.54 -1.34 18.15
C SER A 687 -14.39 -1.72 17.22
N SER A 688 -13.20 -1.21 17.50
CA SER A 688 -11.94 -1.52 16.81
C SER A 688 -10.77 -1.15 17.72
N ALA A 689 -9.53 -1.38 17.27
CA ALA A 689 -8.34 -0.99 18.03
C ALA A 689 -8.36 0.51 18.34
N GLY A 690 -8.27 0.88 19.63
CA GLY A 690 -8.32 2.27 20.07
C GLY A 690 -9.67 2.97 19.94
N VAL A 691 -10.76 2.24 19.61
CA VAL A 691 -12.12 2.79 19.48
C VAL A 691 -13.09 2.02 20.35
N ARG A 692 -13.77 2.77 21.25
CA ARG A 692 -14.83 2.25 22.12
C ARG A 692 -16.19 2.63 21.56
N ARG A 693 -17.20 1.86 21.91
CA ARG A 693 -18.60 2.03 21.48
C ARG A 693 -19.52 2.07 22.67
N ILE A 694 -20.32 3.11 22.75
CA ILE A 694 -21.44 3.20 23.68
C ILE A 694 -22.75 3.00 22.90
N LYS A 695 -23.65 2.18 23.44
CA LYS A 695 -25.06 2.08 23.03
C LYS A 695 -25.91 2.69 24.11
N ALA A 696 -26.80 3.62 23.76
CA ALA A 696 -27.68 4.28 24.70
C ALA A 696 -29.10 4.43 24.14
N VAL A 697 -30.04 4.62 25.02
CA VAL A 697 -31.49 4.79 24.77
C VAL A 697 -32.02 5.97 25.56
N LEU A 698 -33.21 6.47 25.17
CA LEU A 698 -33.98 7.41 25.95
C LEU A 698 -35.10 6.66 26.66
N GLY A 699 -35.33 7.01 27.95
CA GLY A 699 -36.38 6.46 28.80
C GLY A 699 -37.54 7.45 29.03
#